data_8a45e8b705031de7de3e78b830f9ae37
#
_entry.id   8a45e8b705031de7de3e78b830f9ae37
#
_cell.length_a   1.000
_cell.length_b   1.000
_cell.length_c   1.000
_cell.angle_alpha   90.00
_cell.angle_beta   90.00
_cell.angle_gamma   90.00
#
_symmetry.space_group_name_H-M   'P 1'
#
loop_
_entity.id
_entity.type
_entity.pdbx_description
1 polymer ?
#
loop_
_entity_poly.entity_id
_entity_poly.type
_entity_poly.pdbx_seq_one_letter_code
_entity_poly.pdbx_strand_id
1 'polypeptide(L)'
;MRSWTRQGLFGSMWVCALLATAGGCSSDDEASAPTAKALAGVSVRFDLQASHGNEFYDFPYPSDARLTANGTPDVANFPNPKNKQILASLLMIAGEHPRFPTVPVAYFHFDAAITAPQVQDVIPADTSSKILLVDIDPDSPERGKLFPTIAKLPNPDVYVPDNLLAVASFPGIVLNPERTYAFVVMRGLGDATGAPLGSPLELEKVKLGQDPAGAEGLAAQYKPLWETLKTLGVDTGEVAAATVFTTGDVVKATFDLSQHVVENYDVSLENLEVDPDDGADHDRFCEIIGTVDFPQFQQGTPPFDTEGLFELGSDGMPIEQRKETAKIVITLPKQPMPAGGYPLVMYFHGSGGVAGQVVDRGKVTEVGGEPTKGEGPAYVLAAHGFAAVGSSHPVSPDRLPGASDIEYLNFKNLAAMRDTFRQGVIEQRLYLEALSKLEISPDLVASCSGLSLPSGESSYHFATKPILAMGQSMGGMYTNMIGAVEPRIEAVVPTGAGGYWSMFVEDTEVVKDLDKLAGVLLGSPEVLDHLHPTLQILQTGWEAVEPMVYTPRLARRPLEGHPVRSIYEPAGQGDSYFSTRIYDAFSLAYGNQEAGEQVWPEMQTSLSMGGFDGFADYPVTDNRVSDDGTPYTGVVVQYQGDGIYDPHGIYGQLDAVKHQYGCFFETYLKTGKATVRAPETIDSPCQ
;
A
#
# COMPACT_ATOMS: atom_id res chain seq x y z
N MET A 1 -55.03 18.60 -5.42
CA MET A 1 -56.04 19.61 -5.79
C MET A 1 -55.51 20.43 -6.95
N ARG A 2 -56.29 20.43 -8.04
CA ARG A 2 -56.26 21.29 -9.24
C ARG A 2 -54.98 21.18 -10.12
N SER A 3 -54.89 20.39 -11.23
CA SER A 3 -55.73 20.32 -12.48
C SER A 3 -55.79 21.62 -13.25
N TRP A 4 -55.32 21.53 -14.53
CA TRP A 4 -55.96 22.05 -15.76
C TRP A 4 -54.91 22.05 -16.86
N THR A 5 -54.93 21.15 -17.82
CA THR A 5 -55.69 20.94 -19.07
C THR A 5 -55.43 21.99 -20.16
N ARG A 6 -54.87 21.49 -21.26
CA ARG A 6 -55.31 21.42 -22.67
C ARG A 6 -55.69 22.71 -23.43
N GLN A 7 -55.13 22.82 -24.57
CA GLN A 7 -55.70 22.92 -25.95
C GLN A 7 -54.77 23.75 -26.81
N GLY A 8 -54.36 23.51 -28.01
CA GLY A 8 -54.98 22.83 -29.11
C GLY A 8 -55.15 23.77 -30.29
N LEU A 9 -54.79 23.32 -31.47
CA LEU A 9 -55.40 23.55 -32.80
C LEU A 9 -54.66 24.39 -33.86
N PHE A 10 -54.43 23.69 -34.99
CA PHE A 10 -54.61 24.06 -36.44
C PHE A 10 -53.73 25.19 -37.00
N GLY A 11 -53.03 25.04 -38.06
CA GLY A 11 -53.20 24.35 -39.33
C GLY A 11 -53.08 25.36 -40.43
N SER A 12 -52.28 25.09 -41.42
CA SER A 12 -52.58 25.43 -42.82
C SER A 12 -51.50 24.91 -43.78
N MET A 13 -51.90 24.02 -44.63
CA MET A 13 -51.29 23.60 -45.86
C MET A 13 -51.19 24.76 -46.84
N TRP A 14 -50.03 24.92 -47.50
CA TRP A 14 -49.93 25.48 -48.83
C TRP A 14 -49.06 24.58 -49.70
N VAL A 15 -49.70 24.02 -50.72
CA VAL A 15 -49.09 23.33 -51.85
C VAL A 15 -48.69 24.38 -52.90
N CYS A 16 -47.49 24.32 -53.41
CA CYS A 16 -47.16 24.83 -54.74
C CYS A 16 -46.12 23.92 -55.43
N ALA A 17 -46.45 23.60 -56.63
CA ALA A 17 -45.86 22.59 -57.48
C ALA A 17 -44.65 23.09 -58.28
N LEU A 18 -43.75 22.14 -58.58
CA LEU A 18 -42.93 21.91 -59.77
C LEU A 18 -42.28 23.08 -60.50
N LEU A 19 -40.96 23.08 -60.54
CA LEU A 19 -40.19 23.24 -61.78
C LEU A 19 -38.90 22.40 -61.72
N ALA A 20 -38.81 21.40 -62.58
CA ALA A 20 -37.62 20.60 -62.82
C ALA A 20 -36.62 21.40 -63.66
N THR A 21 -35.39 21.51 -63.16
CA THR A 21 -34.21 21.73 -64.00
C THR A 21 -33.17 20.68 -63.69
N ALA A 22 -32.88 19.84 -64.62
CA ALA A 22 -31.75 18.90 -64.60
C ALA A 22 -30.43 19.68 -64.62
N GLY A 23 -29.53 19.29 -63.72
CA GLY A 23 -28.18 19.86 -63.71
C GLY A 23 -27.32 19.24 -62.62
N GLY A 24 -26.43 18.35 -63.00
CA GLY A 24 -25.18 18.05 -62.26
C GLY A 24 -25.26 16.96 -61.20
N CYS A 25 -24.86 15.74 -61.57
CA CYS A 25 -24.30 14.79 -60.61
C CYS A 25 -23.07 15.42 -59.96
N SER A 26 -23.21 15.92 -58.76
CA SER A 26 -22.08 15.98 -57.80
C SER A 26 -22.02 14.61 -57.14
N SER A 27 -21.00 13.84 -57.51
CA SER A 27 -20.57 12.72 -56.69
C SER A 27 -20.21 13.30 -55.34
N ASP A 28 -21.08 13.08 -54.35
CA ASP A 28 -20.65 13.13 -52.97
C ASP A 28 -19.56 12.06 -52.82
N ASP A 29 -18.32 12.51 -52.83
CA ASP A 29 -17.23 11.72 -52.29
C ASP A 29 -17.56 11.49 -50.83
N GLU A 30 -18.26 10.39 -50.54
CA GLU A 30 -18.22 9.80 -49.22
C GLU A 30 -16.72 9.56 -48.94
N ALA A 31 -16.13 10.39 -48.11
CA ALA A 31 -14.76 10.19 -47.64
C ALA A 31 -14.75 8.79 -47.00
N SER A 32 -14.20 7.83 -47.71
CA SER A 32 -14.06 6.47 -47.20
C SER A 32 -13.38 6.53 -45.84
N ALA A 33 -13.98 5.88 -44.82
CA ALA A 33 -13.37 5.82 -43.52
C ALA A 33 -11.89 5.39 -43.63
N PRO A 34 -10.97 6.01 -42.88
CA PRO A 34 -9.55 5.69 -43.02
C PRO A 34 -9.33 4.19 -42.76
N THR A 35 -8.62 3.55 -43.68
CA THR A 35 -8.32 2.12 -43.59
C THR A 35 -7.08 1.92 -42.72
N ALA A 36 -7.22 1.15 -41.62
CA ALA A 36 -6.09 0.78 -40.75
C ALA A 36 -5.05 -0.02 -41.54
N LYS A 37 -3.77 0.27 -41.29
CA LYS A 37 -2.64 -0.43 -41.89
C LYS A 37 -1.55 -0.67 -40.84
N ALA A 38 -1.07 -1.88 -40.72
CA ALA A 38 0.07 -2.20 -39.85
C ALA A 38 1.31 -1.38 -40.24
N LEU A 39 2.07 -0.93 -39.26
CA LEU A 39 3.36 -0.28 -39.47
C LEU A 39 4.48 -1.33 -39.41
N ALA A 40 5.40 -1.28 -40.37
CA ALA A 40 6.50 -2.22 -40.48
C ALA A 40 7.49 -2.08 -39.29
N GLY A 41 8.09 -3.18 -38.88
CA GLY A 41 9.06 -3.29 -37.81
C GLY A 41 8.66 -4.40 -36.82
N VAL A 42 9.50 -4.62 -35.82
CA VAL A 42 9.19 -5.52 -34.68
C VAL A 42 7.95 -5.02 -33.97
N SER A 43 6.94 -5.84 -33.84
CA SER A 43 5.62 -5.44 -33.36
C SER A 43 5.22 -6.16 -32.06
N VAL A 44 4.46 -5.48 -31.20
CA VAL A 44 3.83 -6.10 -30.06
C VAL A 44 2.75 -7.08 -30.53
N ARG A 45 2.61 -8.20 -29.83
CA ARG A 45 1.46 -9.08 -29.99
C ARG A 45 0.22 -8.41 -29.41
N PHE A 46 -0.87 -8.39 -30.17
CA PHE A 46 -2.07 -7.66 -29.79
C PHE A 46 -3.33 -8.44 -30.23
N ASP A 47 -3.45 -9.66 -29.66
CA ASP A 47 -4.56 -10.60 -29.92
C ASP A 47 -5.25 -10.94 -28.61
N LEU A 48 -6.38 -10.28 -28.34
CA LEU A 48 -7.16 -10.49 -27.12
C LEU A 48 -7.72 -11.91 -27.02
N GLN A 49 -8.11 -12.52 -28.14
CA GLN A 49 -8.67 -13.88 -28.14
C GLN A 49 -7.61 -14.93 -27.84
N ALA A 50 -6.40 -14.79 -28.41
CA ALA A 50 -5.29 -15.67 -28.10
C ALA A 50 -4.93 -15.61 -26.60
N SER A 51 -5.00 -14.43 -25.99
CA SER A 51 -4.70 -14.22 -24.59
C SER A 51 -5.70 -14.88 -23.63
N HIS A 52 -6.93 -15.14 -24.06
CA HIS A 52 -7.91 -15.94 -23.31
C HIS A 52 -7.72 -17.46 -23.50
N GLY A 53 -6.78 -17.87 -24.35
CA GLY A 53 -6.34 -19.25 -24.54
C GLY A 53 -5.09 -19.58 -23.73
N ASN A 54 -4.07 -20.13 -24.42
CA ASN A 54 -2.81 -20.53 -23.79
C ASN A 54 -1.69 -19.47 -23.96
N GLU A 55 -1.99 -18.35 -24.61
CA GLU A 55 -1.01 -17.35 -25.01
C GLU A 55 -1.22 -16.05 -24.20
N PHE A 56 -1.07 -16.16 -22.86
CA PHE A 56 -1.39 -15.08 -21.92
C PHE A 56 -0.82 -13.72 -22.32
N TYR A 57 0.41 -13.67 -22.85
CA TYR A 57 1.10 -12.44 -23.23
C TYR A 57 0.85 -11.99 -24.68
N ASP A 58 0.00 -12.67 -25.44
CA ASP A 58 -0.35 -12.23 -26.80
C ASP A 58 -1.28 -11.03 -26.82
N PHE A 59 -1.70 -10.56 -25.64
CA PHE A 59 -2.29 -9.25 -25.43
C PHE A 59 -1.64 -8.58 -24.20
N PRO A 60 -1.39 -7.25 -24.21
CA PRO A 60 -0.76 -6.56 -23.08
C PRO A 60 -1.53 -6.76 -21.77
N TYR A 61 -0.81 -6.86 -20.66
CA TYR A 61 -1.34 -6.95 -19.30
C TYR A 61 -0.65 -5.90 -18.42
N PRO A 62 -1.34 -5.19 -17.47
CA PRO A 62 -2.79 -5.25 -17.22
C PRO A 62 -3.60 -4.59 -18.33
N SER A 63 -4.87 -4.95 -18.47
CA SER A 63 -5.79 -4.31 -19.41
C SER A 63 -7.24 -4.47 -18.99
N ASP A 64 -8.05 -3.41 -19.08
CA ASP A 64 -9.49 -3.45 -18.79
C ASP A 64 -10.25 -4.43 -19.70
N ALA A 65 -9.71 -4.73 -20.89
CA ALA A 65 -10.23 -5.79 -21.76
C ALA A 65 -10.09 -7.19 -21.17
N ARG A 66 -9.30 -7.33 -20.11
CA ARG A 66 -9.03 -8.60 -19.37
C ARG A 66 -9.60 -8.58 -17.96
N LEU A 67 -10.63 -7.80 -17.72
CA LEU A 67 -11.44 -7.89 -16.51
C LEU A 67 -12.53 -8.95 -16.69
N THR A 68 -12.80 -9.71 -15.62
CA THR A 68 -13.97 -10.60 -15.54
C THR A 68 -15.25 -9.77 -15.49
N ALA A 69 -16.40 -10.44 -15.61
CA ALA A 69 -17.70 -9.78 -15.46
C ALA A 69 -17.90 -9.13 -14.06
N ASN A 70 -17.14 -9.57 -13.06
CA ASN A 70 -17.17 -9.02 -11.70
C ASN A 70 -16.21 -7.83 -11.51
N GLY A 71 -15.48 -7.45 -12.56
CA GLY A 71 -14.50 -6.36 -12.49
C GLY A 71 -13.18 -6.73 -11.82
N THR A 72 -12.85 -8.01 -11.73
CA THR A 72 -11.58 -8.51 -11.21
C THR A 72 -10.64 -8.96 -12.33
N PRO A 73 -9.31 -9.01 -12.13
CA PRO A 73 -8.38 -9.43 -13.17
C PRO A 73 -8.64 -10.87 -13.64
N ASP A 74 -8.71 -11.09 -14.95
CA ASP A 74 -8.70 -12.44 -15.51
C ASP A 74 -7.24 -12.95 -15.59
N VAL A 75 -6.86 -13.75 -14.62
CA VAL A 75 -5.56 -14.42 -14.52
C VAL A 75 -5.63 -15.93 -14.74
N ALA A 76 -6.80 -16.44 -15.19
CA ALA A 76 -7.04 -17.88 -15.32
C ALA A 76 -6.04 -18.58 -16.23
N ASN A 77 -5.57 -17.89 -17.28
CA ASN A 77 -4.62 -18.42 -18.27
C ASN A 77 -3.18 -17.96 -18.05
N PHE A 78 -2.88 -17.42 -16.86
CA PHE A 78 -1.49 -17.10 -16.52
C PHE A 78 -0.63 -18.38 -16.55
N PRO A 79 0.58 -18.35 -17.12
CA PRO A 79 1.42 -19.53 -17.27
C PRO A 79 1.69 -20.22 -15.93
N ASN A 80 1.29 -21.50 -15.83
CA ASN A 80 1.68 -22.40 -14.73
C ASN A 80 1.97 -23.81 -15.27
N PRO A 81 2.95 -23.95 -16.19
CA PRO A 81 3.17 -25.21 -16.92
C PRO A 81 3.63 -26.37 -16.03
N LYS A 82 4.10 -26.07 -14.82
CA LYS A 82 4.51 -27.07 -13.83
C LYS A 82 3.45 -27.37 -12.78
N ASN A 83 2.25 -26.81 -12.92
CA ASN A 83 1.12 -26.97 -11.98
C ASN A 83 1.53 -26.71 -10.51
N LYS A 84 2.30 -25.65 -10.28
CA LYS A 84 2.74 -25.27 -8.93
C LYS A 84 1.55 -24.79 -8.10
N GLN A 85 1.27 -25.48 -7.00
CA GLN A 85 0.14 -25.14 -6.11
C GLN A 85 0.32 -23.77 -5.46
N ILE A 86 1.55 -23.42 -5.10
CA ILE A 86 1.89 -22.11 -4.53
C ILE A 86 1.49 -20.97 -5.50
N LEU A 87 1.76 -21.12 -6.79
CA LEU A 87 1.34 -20.15 -7.80
C LEU A 87 -0.18 -20.19 -8.02
N ALA A 88 -0.79 -21.38 -8.01
CA ALA A 88 -2.24 -21.51 -8.18
C ALA A 88 -3.00 -20.80 -7.04
N SER A 89 -2.53 -20.89 -5.79
CA SER A 89 -3.13 -20.17 -4.66
C SER A 89 -2.94 -18.65 -4.77
N LEU A 90 -1.79 -18.18 -5.25
CA LEU A 90 -1.55 -16.75 -5.51
C LEU A 90 -2.43 -16.23 -6.65
N LEU A 91 -2.58 -16.98 -7.74
CA LEU A 91 -3.48 -16.63 -8.86
C LEU A 91 -4.93 -16.53 -8.40
N MET A 92 -5.36 -17.40 -7.50
CA MET A 92 -6.70 -17.34 -6.92
C MET A 92 -6.95 -15.99 -6.22
N ILE A 93 -6.07 -15.60 -5.30
CA ILE A 93 -6.25 -14.33 -4.57
C ILE A 93 -5.97 -13.09 -5.43
N ALA A 94 -5.10 -13.18 -6.44
CA ALA A 94 -4.89 -12.11 -7.41
C ALA A 94 -6.13 -11.89 -8.30
N GLY A 95 -6.84 -12.99 -8.64
CA GLY A 95 -8.13 -12.94 -9.36
C GLY A 95 -9.30 -12.40 -8.53
N GLU A 96 -9.14 -12.22 -7.22
CA GLU A 96 -10.11 -11.56 -6.33
C GLU A 96 -9.84 -10.05 -6.16
N HIS A 97 -8.72 -9.55 -6.67
CA HIS A 97 -8.36 -8.14 -6.55
C HIS A 97 -9.41 -7.24 -7.23
N PRO A 98 -9.85 -6.13 -6.59
CA PRO A 98 -10.75 -5.19 -7.25
C PRO A 98 -9.97 -4.47 -8.37
N ARG A 99 -10.31 -4.75 -9.63
CA ARG A 99 -9.60 -4.21 -10.81
C ARG A 99 -8.09 -4.51 -10.79
N PHE A 100 -7.23 -3.56 -11.19
CA PHE A 100 -5.77 -3.75 -11.22
C PHE A 100 -5.06 -3.01 -10.09
N PRO A 101 -3.83 -3.45 -9.73
CA PRO A 101 -3.05 -2.85 -8.65
C PRO A 101 -2.75 -1.36 -8.86
N THR A 102 -2.56 -0.64 -7.76
CA THR A 102 -2.06 0.75 -7.74
C THR A 102 -0.53 0.83 -7.90
N VAL A 103 0.16 -0.32 -7.82
CA VAL A 103 1.60 -0.49 -8.10
C VAL A 103 1.77 -1.50 -9.25
N PRO A 104 1.30 -1.19 -10.47
CA PRO A 104 1.23 -2.14 -11.56
C PRO A 104 2.57 -2.33 -12.27
N VAL A 105 2.77 -3.54 -12.81
CA VAL A 105 3.79 -3.81 -13.83
C VAL A 105 3.08 -4.25 -15.11
N ALA A 106 3.38 -3.56 -16.21
CA ALA A 106 2.86 -3.90 -17.54
C ALA A 106 3.81 -4.80 -18.29
N TYR A 107 3.23 -5.73 -19.07
CA TYR A 107 3.95 -6.68 -19.91
C TYR A 107 3.53 -6.54 -21.35
N PHE A 108 4.53 -6.39 -22.24
CA PHE A 108 4.36 -6.30 -23.67
C PHE A 108 5.23 -7.36 -24.35
N HIS A 109 4.60 -8.31 -25.05
CA HIS A 109 5.29 -9.36 -25.75
C HIS A 109 5.51 -8.96 -27.22
N PHE A 110 6.77 -8.89 -27.64
CA PHE A 110 7.13 -8.54 -29.01
C PHE A 110 7.45 -9.79 -29.84
N ASP A 111 7.22 -9.71 -31.14
CA ASP A 111 7.42 -10.83 -32.09
C ASP A 111 8.91 -11.07 -32.42
N ALA A 112 9.79 -10.13 -32.05
CA ALA A 112 11.24 -10.26 -32.17
C ALA A 112 11.95 -9.36 -31.14
N ALA A 113 13.28 -9.42 -31.11
CA ALA A 113 14.09 -8.71 -30.13
C ALA A 113 14.01 -7.18 -30.30
N ILE A 114 13.86 -6.49 -29.16
CA ILE A 114 13.82 -5.03 -29.05
C ILE A 114 15.05 -4.51 -28.32
N THR A 115 15.28 -3.19 -28.38
CA THR A 115 16.27 -2.53 -27.50
C THR A 115 15.92 -2.79 -26.04
N ALA A 116 16.85 -3.33 -25.28
CA ALA A 116 16.65 -3.68 -23.87
C ALA A 116 16.88 -2.47 -22.96
N PRO A 117 15.82 -1.93 -22.33
CA PRO A 117 16.00 -0.96 -21.24
C PRO A 117 16.73 -1.60 -20.05
N GLN A 118 17.40 -0.78 -19.26
CA GLN A 118 18.03 -1.22 -18.01
C GLN A 118 17.17 -0.75 -16.83
N VAL A 119 16.92 -1.62 -15.86
CA VAL A 119 16.06 -1.32 -14.72
C VAL A 119 16.60 -0.16 -13.86
N GLN A 120 17.90 0.07 -13.91
CA GLN A 120 18.54 1.18 -13.19
C GLN A 120 18.34 2.55 -13.87
N ASP A 121 17.98 2.54 -15.16
CA ASP A 121 17.77 3.77 -15.93
C ASP A 121 16.32 4.22 -15.75
N VAL A 122 16.12 5.25 -14.95
CA VAL A 122 14.80 5.87 -14.78
C VAL A 122 14.38 6.52 -16.09
N ILE A 123 13.20 6.16 -16.58
CA ILE A 123 12.58 6.78 -17.73
C ILE A 123 11.76 7.98 -17.23
N PRO A 124 12.14 9.22 -17.60
CA PRO A 124 11.51 10.42 -17.08
C PRO A 124 10.03 10.53 -17.42
N ALA A 125 9.27 11.21 -16.57
CA ALA A 125 7.88 11.60 -16.81
C ALA A 125 7.80 12.76 -17.82
N ASP A 126 8.18 12.50 -19.07
CA ASP A 126 8.28 13.49 -20.15
C ASP A 126 7.66 12.96 -21.44
N THR A 127 6.99 13.82 -22.20
CA THR A 127 6.32 13.45 -23.47
C THR A 127 7.27 12.98 -24.57
N SER A 128 8.57 13.27 -24.46
CA SER A 128 9.62 12.80 -25.35
C SER A 128 10.19 11.42 -24.96
N SER A 129 9.81 10.89 -23.82
CA SER A 129 10.26 9.57 -23.34
C SER A 129 9.77 8.45 -24.26
N LYS A 130 10.56 7.39 -24.34
CA LYS A 130 10.26 6.22 -25.18
C LYS A 130 9.21 5.28 -24.58
N ILE A 131 8.96 5.40 -23.29
CA ILE A 131 7.92 4.70 -22.56
C ILE A 131 7.22 5.74 -21.68
N LEU A 132 5.88 5.70 -21.65
CA LEU A 132 5.06 6.63 -20.86
C LEU A 132 4.14 5.82 -19.96
N LEU A 133 3.94 6.32 -18.74
CA LEU A 133 2.80 6.00 -17.87
C LEU A 133 2.01 7.28 -17.68
N VAL A 134 0.74 7.27 -18.03
CA VAL A 134 -0.09 8.47 -18.08
C VAL A 134 -1.47 8.24 -17.46
N ASP A 135 -1.94 9.22 -16.67
CA ASP A 135 -3.33 9.31 -16.24
C ASP A 135 -4.20 9.72 -17.44
N ILE A 136 -5.12 8.85 -17.82
CA ILE A 136 -6.01 9.09 -18.98
C ILE A 136 -7.48 9.18 -18.57
N ASP A 137 -7.77 9.11 -17.28
CA ASP A 137 -9.13 9.11 -16.76
C ASP A 137 -9.83 10.43 -17.13
N PRO A 138 -10.99 10.37 -17.83
CA PRO A 138 -11.70 11.59 -18.24
C PRO A 138 -12.14 12.47 -17.07
N ASP A 139 -12.40 11.87 -15.90
CA ASP A 139 -12.91 12.55 -14.71
C ASP A 139 -11.77 12.96 -13.75
N SER A 140 -10.53 12.57 -14.06
CA SER A 140 -9.36 12.91 -13.24
C SER A 140 -8.98 14.39 -13.36
N PRO A 141 -8.77 15.10 -12.24
CA PRO A 141 -8.19 16.44 -12.25
C PRO A 141 -6.71 16.44 -12.70
N GLU A 142 -6.05 15.27 -12.67
CA GLU A 142 -4.66 15.06 -13.08
C GLU A 142 -4.54 14.44 -14.49
N ARG A 143 -5.63 14.41 -15.27
CA ARG A 143 -5.61 13.84 -16.63
C ARG A 143 -4.46 14.42 -17.46
N GLY A 144 -3.63 13.55 -18.00
CA GLY A 144 -2.42 13.91 -18.73
C GLY A 144 -1.14 13.96 -17.89
N LYS A 145 -1.24 13.76 -16.57
CA LYS A 145 -0.05 13.62 -15.72
C LYS A 145 0.73 12.38 -16.12
N LEU A 146 2.03 12.58 -16.34
CA LEU A 146 2.99 11.51 -16.59
C LEU A 146 3.67 11.11 -15.30
N PHE A 147 4.09 9.85 -15.24
CA PHE A 147 4.82 9.29 -14.11
C PHE A 147 6.15 8.69 -14.56
N PRO A 148 7.23 8.82 -13.76
CA PRO A 148 8.49 8.16 -14.06
C PRO A 148 8.32 6.64 -14.01
N THR A 149 9.02 5.95 -14.92
CA THR A 149 8.94 4.49 -15.05
C THR A 149 10.32 3.86 -15.04
N ILE A 150 10.35 2.55 -14.80
CA ILE A 150 11.49 1.67 -15.02
C ILE A 150 11.06 0.55 -15.96
N ALA A 151 11.99 -0.01 -16.73
CA ALA A 151 11.67 -1.09 -17.64
C ALA A 151 12.87 -2.04 -17.81
N LYS A 152 12.58 -3.29 -18.15
CA LYS A 152 13.58 -4.30 -18.52
C LYS A 152 12.98 -5.39 -19.40
N LEU A 153 13.81 -6.21 -19.99
CA LEU A 153 13.46 -7.53 -20.52
C LEU A 153 13.82 -8.58 -19.45
N PRO A 154 12.86 -9.15 -18.73
CA PRO A 154 13.15 -10.25 -17.81
C PRO A 154 13.77 -11.43 -18.57
N ASN A 155 14.65 -12.21 -17.91
CA ASN A 155 15.21 -13.39 -18.53
C ASN A 155 14.12 -14.42 -18.87
N PRO A 156 14.14 -14.98 -20.09
CA PRO A 156 13.16 -16.00 -20.48
C PRO A 156 13.24 -17.23 -19.60
N ASP A 157 12.07 -17.71 -19.14
CA ASP A 157 11.92 -18.94 -18.37
C ASP A 157 10.58 -19.63 -18.66
N VAL A 158 10.10 -20.48 -17.75
CA VAL A 158 8.82 -21.19 -17.94
C VAL A 158 7.60 -20.28 -17.80
N TYR A 159 7.76 -19.06 -17.31
CA TYR A 159 6.74 -18.03 -17.10
C TYR A 159 6.93 -16.80 -18.00
N VAL A 160 8.12 -16.63 -18.52
CA VAL A 160 8.54 -15.45 -19.29
C VAL A 160 8.91 -15.89 -20.71
N PRO A 161 8.11 -15.54 -21.72
CA PRO A 161 8.49 -15.79 -23.11
C PRO A 161 9.65 -14.90 -23.56
N ASP A 162 10.32 -15.28 -24.65
CA ASP A 162 11.30 -14.40 -25.30
C ASP A 162 10.68 -13.06 -25.65
N ASN A 163 11.49 -11.97 -25.57
CA ASN A 163 11.10 -10.61 -25.96
C ASN A 163 9.92 -10.02 -25.17
N LEU A 164 9.72 -10.44 -23.91
CA LEU A 164 8.74 -9.82 -23.02
C LEU A 164 9.34 -8.56 -22.39
N LEU A 165 8.76 -7.40 -22.67
CA LEU A 165 9.09 -6.14 -22.00
C LEU A 165 8.23 -5.99 -20.74
N ALA A 166 8.86 -5.82 -19.58
CA ALA A 166 8.23 -5.42 -18.34
C ALA A 166 8.45 -3.92 -18.10
N VAL A 167 7.38 -3.21 -17.75
CA VAL A 167 7.39 -1.77 -17.45
C VAL A 167 6.63 -1.53 -16.17
N ALA A 168 7.25 -0.85 -15.19
CA ALA A 168 6.62 -0.46 -13.93
C ALA A 168 6.66 1.05 -13.70
N SER A 169 5.80 1.57 -12.83
CA SER A 169 6.04 2.87 -12.23
C SER A 169 7.35 2.84 -11.43
N PHE A 170 8.00 4.00 -11.29
CA PHE A 170 9.19 4.08 -10.41
C PHE A 170 8.81 3.63 -8.99
N PRO A 171 9.64 2.81 -8.30
CA PRO A 171 9.35 2.33 -6.96
C PRO A 171 8.99 3.46 -5.99
N GLY A 172 7.85 3.31 -5.29
CA GLY A 172 7.29 4.36 -4.42
C GLY A 172 6.25 5.26 -5.10
N ILE A 173 6.10 5.19 -6.43
CA ILE A 173 4.96 5.82 -7.10
C ILE A 173 3.74 4.90 -6.98
N VAL A 174 2.83 5.26 -6.10
CA VAL A 174 1.52 4.61 -5.92
C VAL A 174 0.48 5.40 -6.70
N LEU A 175 -0.14 4.76 -7.68
CA LEU A 175 -1.19 5.37 -8.52
C LEU A 175 -2.46 5.66 -7.68
N ASN A 176 -3.27 6.60 -8.14
CA ASN A 176 -4.56 6.84 -7.49
C ASN A 176 -5.50 5.65 -7.77
N PRO A 177 -6.25 5.17 -6.78
CA PRO A 177 -7.24 4.13 -6.99
C PRO A 177 -8.45 4.65 -7.77
N GLU A 178 -9.19 3.72 -8.38
CA GLU A 178 -10.39 3.97 -9.18
C GLU A 178 -10.16 4.97 -10.32
N ARG A 179 -8.94 4.98 -10.88
CA ARG A 179 -8.57 5.81 -12.04
C ARG A 179 -8.03 4.97 -13.18
N THR A 180 -8.25 5.47 -14.38
CA THR A 180 -7.79 4.82 -15.61
C THR A 180 -6.45 5.38 -16.06
N TYR A 181 -5.50 4.48 -16.28
CA TYR A 181 -4.14 4.78 -16.71
C TYR A 181 -3.79 4.04 -17.99
N ALA A 182 -2.70 4.47 -18.63
CA ALA A 182 -2.13 3.73 -19.74
C ALA A 182 -0.60 3.67 -19.62
N PHE A 183 -0.04 2.49 -19.94
CA PHE A 183 1.34 2.37 -20.34
C PHE A 183 1.43 2.42 -21.86
N VAL A 184 2.41 3.16 -22.38
CA VAL A 184 2.61 3.40 -23.81
C VAL A 184 4.06 3.18 -24.16
N VAL A 185 4.33 2.38 -25.20
CA VAL A 185 5.66 2.17 -25.77
C VAL A 185 5.72 2.87 -27.12
N MET A 186 6.66 3.80 -27.26
CA MET A 186 6.86 4.58 -28.51
C MET A 186 7.72 3.79 -29.49
N ARG A 187 7.48 3.94 -30.80
CA ARG A 187 8.26 3.31 -31.86
C ARG A 187 9.75 3.64 -31.77
N GLY A 188 10.08 4.81 -31.24
CA GLY A 188 11.45 5.25 -30.98
C GLY A 188 12.20 4.47 -29.89
N LEU A 189 11.58 3.51 -29.18
CA LEU A 189 12.31 2.56 -28.33
C LEU A 189 13.28 1.75 -29.20
N GLY A 190 12.83 1.29 -30.38
CA GLY A 190 13.63 0.60 -31.36
C GLY A 190 13.72 -0.91 -31.18
N ASP A 191 13.94 -1.61 -32.26
CA ASP A 191 14.31 -3.03 -32.26
C ASP A 191 15.79 -3.21 -31.83
N ALA A 192 16.28 -4.44 -31.77
CA ALA A 192 17.65 -4.75 -31.39
C ALA A 192 18.72 -4.12 -32.34
N THR A 193 18.35 -3.64 -33.48
CA THR A 193 19.22 -2.91 -34.43
C THR A 193 19.10 -1.39 -34.32
N GLY A 194 18.15 -0.89 -33.52
CA GLY A 194 17.83 0.51 -33.32
C GLY A 194 16.85 1.06 -34.39
N ALA A 195 16.28 0.20 -35.25
CA ALA A 195 15.23 0.62 -36.19
C ALA A 195 13.89 0.83 -35.43
N PRO A 196 13.03 1.76 -35.88
CA PRO A 196 11.76 2.02 -35.24
C PRO A 196 10.87 0.77 -35.16
N LEU A 197 10.22 0.57 -34.01
CA LEU A 197 9.26 -0.53 -33.81
C LEU A 197 8.09 -0.40 -34.79
N GLY A 198 7.51 -1.51 -35.17
CA GLY A 198 6.25 -1.61 -35.89
C GLY A 198 5.04 -1.31 -35.00
N SER A 199 3.85 -1.42 -35.60
CA SER A 199 2.57 -1.42 -34.89
C SER A 199 1.63 -2.41 -35.59
N PRO A 200 0.99 -3.35 -34.83
CA PRO A 200 0.12 -4.36 -35.44
C PRO A 200 -1.16 -3.74 -35.97
N LEU A 201 -1.76 -4.40 -36.99
CA LEU A 201 -2.99 -3.94 -37.61
C LEU A 201 -4.14 -3.72 -36.61
N GLU A 202 -4.24 -4.56 -35.62
CA GLU A 202 -5.28 -4.53 -34.59
C GLU A 202 -5.18 -3.26 -33.74
N LEU A 203 -3.97 -2.85 -33.33
CA LEU A 203 -3.75 -1.58 -32.64
C LEU A 203 -4.03 -0.38 -33.54
N GLU A 204 -3.66 -0.43 -34.81
CA GLU A 204 -3.97 0.62 -35.79
C GLU A 204 -5.48 0.78 -36.02
N LYS A 205 -6.26 -0.32 -36.00
CA LYS A 205 -7.72 -0.25 -35.99
C LYS A 205 -8.24 0.49 -34.75
N VAL A 206 -7.74 0.12 -33.56
CA VAL A 206 -8.13 0.75 -32.28
C VAL A 206 -7.83 2.25 -32.27
N LYS A 207 -6.69 2.67 -32.84
CA LYS A 207 -6.35 4.10 -33.02
C LYS A 207 -7.36 4.86 -33.89
N LEU A 208 -7.97 4.17 -34.88
CA LEU A 208 -9.00 4.72 -35.74
C LEU A 208 -10.42 4.59 -35.18
N GLY A 209 -10.59 4.11 -33.95
CA GLY A 209 -11.90 3.90 -33.35
C GLY A 209 -12.62 2.66 -33.90
N GLN A 210 -11.90 1.68 -34.45
CA GLN A 210 -12.42 0.44 -35.00
C GLN A 210 -12.04 -0.74 -34.11
N ASP A 211 -13.01 -1.56 -33.71
CA ASP A 211 -12.73 -2.76 -32.93
C ASP A 211 -12.05 -3.84 -33.79
N PRO A 212 -10.98 -4.49 -33.30
CA PRO A 212 -10.50 -5.73 -33.87
C PRO A 212 -11.56 -6.83 -33.80
N ALA A 213 -11.48 -7.81 -34.68
CA ALA A 213 -12.39 -8.95 -34.65
C ALA A 213 -12.28 -9.70 -33.31
N GLY A 214 -13.40 -9.89 -32.61
CA GLY A 214 -13.46 -10.58 -31.32
C GLY A 214 -12.96 -9.75 -30.12
N ALA A 215 -12.85 -8.42 -30.31
CA ALA A 215 -12.50 -7.49 -29.24
C ALA A 215 -13.46 -6.28 -29.25
N GLU A 216 -14.76 -6.58 -29.21
CA GLU A 216 -15.83 -5.58 -29.24
C GLU A 216 -15.73 -4.63 -28.03
N GLY A 217 -15.76 -3.33 -28.30
CA GLY A 217 -15.64 -2.27 -27.28
C GLY A 217 -14.20 -1.85 -26.96
N LEU A 218 -13.19 -2.54 -27.50
CA LEU A 218 -11.78 -2.22 -27.23
C LEU A 218 -11.41 -0.81 -27.68
N ALA A 219 -11.87 -0.38 -28.86
CA ALA A 219 -11.61 0.96 -29.36
C ALA A 219 -12.19 2.05 -28.44
N ALA A 220 -13.35 1.79 -27.84
CA ALA A 220 -13.96 2.71 -26.88
C ALA A 220 -13.15 2.80 -25.58
N GLN A 221 -12.59 1.70 -25.08
CA GLN A 221 -11.71 1.67 -23.91
C GLN A 221 -10.42 2.48 -24.13
N TYR A 222 -9.86 2.43 -25.35
CA TYR A 222 -8.62 3.15 -25.69
C TYR A 222 -8.85 4.62 -26.10
N LYS A 223 -10.09 5.03 -26.35
CA LYS A 223 -10.39 6.40 -26.78
C LYS A 223 -9.83 7.48 -25.85
N PRO A 224 -9.98 7.39 -24.51
CA PRO A 224 -9.39 8.38 -23.59
C PRO A 224 -7.87 8.50 -23.76
N LEU A 225 -7.16 7.40 -24.02
CA LEU A 225 -5.71 7.42 -24.26
C LEU A 225 -5.37 8.30 -25.46
N TRP A 226 -6.00 8.07 -26.63
CA TRP A 226 -5.70 8.81 -27.84
C TRP A 226 -6.00 10.30 -27.70
N GLU A 227 -7.11 10.65 -27.02
CA GLU A 227 -7.47 12.04 -26.73
C GLU A 227 -6.46 12.71 -25.81
N THR A 228 -6.00 12.00 -24.76
CA THR A 228 -5.02 12.52 -23.80
C THR A 228 -3.66 12.71 -24.46
N LEU A 229 -3.14 11.73 -25.21
CA LEU A 229 -1.88 11.85 -25.94
C LEU A 229 -1.90 13.03 -26.92
N LYS A 230 -3.00 13.21 -27.65
CA LYS A 230 -3.18 14.35 -28.55
C LYS A 230 -3.13 15.69 -27.80
N THR A 231 -3.74 15.77 -26.62
CA THR A 231 -3.70 16.98 -25.77
C THR A 231 -2.28 17.29 -25.29
N LEU A 232 -1.51 16.24 -25.00
CA LEU A 232 -0.09 16.34 -24.62
C LEU A 232 0.85 16.64 -25.80
N GLY A 233 0.34 16.65 -27.03
CA GLY A 233 1.16 16.84 -28.25
C GLY A 233 1.98 15.61 -28.65
N VAL A 234 1.64 14.42 -28.10
CA VAL A 234 2.27 13.15 -28.45
C VAL A 234 1.62 12.61 -29.72
N ASP A 235 2.43 12.31 -30.74
CA ASP A 235 1.94 11.73 -32.02
C ASP A 235 1.51 10.26 -31.79
N THR A 236 0.22 10.00 -31.91
CA THR A 236 -0.34 8.64 -31.79
C THR A 236 0.16 7.69 -32.89
N GLY A 237 0.62 8.22 -34.04
CA GLY A 237 1.28 7.46 -35.09
C GLY A 237 2.63 6.86 -34.68
N GLU A 238 3.27 7.45 -33.68
CA GLU A 238 4.53 6.96 -33.09
C GLU A 238 4.32 5.97 -31.92
N VAL A 239 3.10 5.60 -31.58
CA VAL A 239 2.82 4.57 -30.59
C VAL A 239 2.97 3.17 -31.18
N ALA A 240 3.88 2.35 -30.64
CA ALA A 240 4.12 0.95 -31.04
C ALA A 240 3.26 -0.04 -30.25
N ALA A 241 3.08 0.21 -28.94
CA ALA A 241 2.28 -0.61 -28.06
C ALA A 241 1.62 0.25 -26.98
N ALA A 242 0.47 -0.17 -26.50
CA ALA A 242 -0.19 0.46 -25.36
C ALA A 242 -1.11 -0.54 -24.65
N THR A 243 -1.33 -0.29 -23.36
CA THR A 243 -2.39 -0.93 -22.58
C THR A 243 -3.12 0.10 -21.74
N VAL A 244 -4.42 -0.11 -21.57
CA VAL A 244 -5.31 0.74 -20.77
C VAL A 244 -5.86 -0.10 -19.63
N PHE A 245 -5.75 0.39 -18.41
CA PHE A 245 -6.19 -0.32 -17.22
C PHE A 245 -6.70 0.66 -16.15
N THR A 246 -7.61 0.17 -15.31
CA THR A 246 -8.18 0.93 -14.19
C THR A 246 -7.75 0.29 -12.87
N THR A 247 -7.28 1.12 -11.93
CA THR A 247 -6.85 0.68 -10.60
C THR A 247 -8.02 0.42 -9.68
N GLY A 248 -7.85 -0.52 -8.71
CA GLY A 248 -8.80 -0.76 -7.63
C GLY A 248 -8.46 0.02 -6.36
N ASP A 249 -9.34 -0.01 -5.36
CA ASP A 249 -9.11 0.58 -4.04
C ASP A 249 -9.14 -0.49 -2.92
N VAL A 250 -8.00 -1.13 -2.71
CA VAL A 250 -7.84 -2.15 -1.66
C VAL A 250 -7.87 -1.54 -0.25
N VAL A 251 -7.46 -0.27 -0.12
CA VAL A 251 -7.47 0.42 1.18
C VAL A 251 -8.90 0.70 1.62
N LYS A 252 -9.74 1.20 0.70
CA LYS A 252 -11.16 1.36 0.97
C LYS A 252 -11.85 0.02 1.26
N ALA A 253 -11.54 -1.02 0.49
CA ALA A 253 -12.08 -2.36 0.73
C ALA A 253 -11.70 -2.90 2.13
N THR A 254 -10.46 -2.67 2.59
CA THR A 254 -10.02 -3.03 3.95
C THR A 254 -10.74 -2.19 5.01
N PHE A 255 -10.94 -0.89 4.76
CA PHE A 255 -11.73 -0.03 5.64
C PHE A 255 -13.16 -0.55 5.74
N ASP A 256 -13.86 -0.76 4.63
CA ASP A 256 -15.26 -1.19 4.60
C ASP A 256 -15.44 -2.53 5.34
N LEU A 257 -14.56 -3.49 5.09
CA LEU A 257 -14.56 -4.80 5.75
C LEU A 257 -14.37 -4.66 7.28
N SER A 258 -13.33 -3.95 7.71
CA SER A 258 -13.02 -3.78 9.12
C SER A 258 -14.04 -2.91 9.85
N GLN A 259 -14.64 -1.93 9.16
CA GLN A 259 -15.71 -1.09 9.70
C GLN A 259 -16.97 -1.90 9.96
N HIS A 260 -17.35 -2.76 8.99
CA HIS A 260 -18.48 -3.67 9.19
C HIS A 260 -18.29 -4.54 10.45
N VAL A 261 -17.08 -5.07 10.66
CA VAL A 261 -16.81 -5.88 11.86
C VAL A 261 -16.90 -5.04 13.13
N VAL A 262 -16.30 -3.85 13.16
CA VAL A 262 -16.37 -2.94 14.31
C VAL A 262 -17.81 -2.55 14.67
N GLU A 263 -18.69 -2.41 13.68
CA GLU A 263 -20.11 -2.06 13.89
C GLU A 263 -20.94 -3.23 14.40
N ASN A 264 -20.52 -4.47 14.19
CA ASN A 264 -21.31 -5.67 14.49
C ASN A 264 -20.75 -6.55 15.60
N TYR A 265 -19.50 -6.29 16.03
CA TYR A 265 -18.82 -7.08 17.06
C TYR A 265 -18.38 -6.20 18.22
N ASP A 266 -18.62 -6.68 19.43
CA ASP A 266 -18.11 -6.09 20.67
C ASP A 266 -17.12 -7.05 21.31
N VAL A 267 -15.98 -6.54 21.78
CA VAL A 267 -15.01 -7.30 22.55
C VAL A 267 -14.75 -6.61 23.89
N SER A 268 -14.46 -7.38 24.92
CA SER A 268 -14.18 -6.89 26.27
C SER A 268 -12.77 -7.27 26.67
N LEU A 269 -12.13 -6.39 27.45
CA LEU A 269 -10.83 -6.69 28.05
C LEU A 269 -11.09 -7.45 29.37
N GLU A 270 -10.44 -8.59 29.52
CA GLU A 270 -10.68 -9.51 30.62
C GLU A 270 -9.38 -9.80 31.38
N ASN A 271 -9.52 -10.34 32.59
CA ASN A 271 -8.41 -10.78 33.44
C ASN A 271 -7.37 -9.68 33.69
N LEU A 272 -7.84 -8.42 33.81
CA LEU A 272 -6.94 -7.29 34.05
C LEU A 272 -6.34 -7.37 35.45
N GLU A 273 -5.02 -7.33 35.53
CA GLU A 273 -4.25 -7.22 36.75
C GLU A 273 -2.96 -6.43 36.54
N VAL A 274 -2.43 -5.82 37.60
CA VAL A 274 -1.08 -5.25 37.54
C VAL A 274 -0.10 -6.39 37.34
N ASP A 275 0.84 -6.24 36.40
CA ASP A 275 1.83 -7.28 36.13
C ASP A 275 2.52 -7.68 37.45
N PRO A 276 2.46 -8.96 37.86
CA PRO A 276 2.97 -9.40 39.16
C PRO A 276 4.50 -9.36 39.25
N ASP A 277 5.23 -9.33 38.15
CA ASP A 277 6.69 -9.36 38.15
C ASP A 277 7.28 -7.99 38.52
N ASP A 278 6.92 -6.92 37.76
CA ASP A 278 7.48 -5.58 38.00
C ASP A 278 6.49 -4.42 37.66
N GLY A 279 5.25 -4.74 37.33
CA GLY A 279 4.27 -3.77 36.85
C GLY A 279 3.97 -2.61 37.80
N ALA A 280 4.08 -2.81 39.11
CA ALA A 280 3.89 -1.75 40.11
C ALA A 280 5.18 -0.96 40.39
N ASP A 281 6.34 -1.55 40.17
CA ASP A 281 7.63 -1.04 40.67
C ASP A 281 8.38 -0.18 39.62
N HIS A 282 7.96 -0.23 38.34
CA HIS A 282 8.57 0.55 37.29
C HIS A 282 8.51 2.07 37.57
N ASP A 283 9.59 2.80 37.33
CA ASP A 283 9.70 4.22 37.70
C ASP A 283 8.73 5.16 36.95
N ARG A 284 8.40 4.86 35.69
CA ARG A 284 7.66 5.77 34.78
C ARG A 284 6.20 5.41 34.56
N PHE A 285 5.84 4.15 34.68
CA PHE A 285 4.46 3.68 34.41
C PHE A 285 4.01 2.57 35.36
N CYS A 286 2.73 2.37 35.41
CA CYS A 286 2.06 1.20 35.98
C CYS A 286 1.69 0.28 34.83
N GLU A 287 2.14 -0.97 34.84
CA GLU A 287 1.83 -1.96 33.81
C GLU A 287 0.67 -2.85 34.23
N ILE A 288 -0.29 -2.99 33.35
CA ILE A 288 -1.47 -3.84 33.48
C ILE A 288 -1.42 -4.86 32.36
N ILE A 289 -1.56 -6.13 32.68
CA ILE A 289 -1.72 -7.22 31.75
C ILE A 289 -3.16 -7.71 31.71
N GLY A 290 -3.56 -8.37 30.64
CA GLY A 290 -4.89 -8.93 30.49
C GLY A 290 -5.04 -9.73 29.20
N THR A 291 -6.29 -10.01 28.87
CA THR A 291 -6.66 -10.76 27.66
C THR A 291 -7.85 -10.13 26.95
N VAL A 292 -8.01 -10.47 25.67
CA VAL A 292 -9.17 -10.15 24.86
C VAL A 292 -9.48 -11.33 23.94
N ASP A 293 -10.76 -11.68 23.79
CA ASP A 293 -11.22 -12.70 22.87
C ASP A 293 -11.69 -12.04 21.56
N PHE A 294 -10.88 -12.13 20.52
CA PHE A 294 -11.24 -11.61 19.20
C PHE A 294 -12.04 -12.62 18.36
N PRO A 295 -13.02 -12.18 17.56
CA PRO A 295 -13.61 -13.01 16.53
C PRO A 295 -12.53 -13.33 15.48
N GLN A 296 -12.35 -14.60 15.15
CA GLN A 296 -11.42 -15.08 14.12
C GLN A 296 -12.20 -15.48 12.89
N PHE A 297 -11.86 -14.88 11.75
CA PHE A 297 -12.57 -15.05 10.48
C PHE A 297 -11.86 -16.01 9.51
N GLN A 298 -10.59 -16.32 9.74
CA GLN A 298 -9.86 -17.26 8.89
C GLN A 298 -10.32 -18.69 9.13
N GLN A 299 -10.60 -19.41 8.04
CA GLN A 299 -10.86 -20.84 8.07
C GLN A 299 -9.62 -21.62 8.53
N GLY A 300 -9.83 -22.81 9.12
CA GLY A 300 -8.75 -23.67 9.57
C GLY A 300 -8.14 -23.25 10.90
N THR A 301 -6.91 -23.68 11.15
CA THR A 301 -6.17 -23.42 12.40
C THR A 301 -4.79 -22.85 12.12
N PRO A 302 -4.28 -21.91 12.96
CA PRO A 302 -2.92 -21.41 12.83
C PRO A 302 -1.87 -22.53 12.81
N PRO A 303 -0.80 -22.42 12.02
CA PRO A 303 -0.41 -21.28 11.19
C PRO A 303 -1.07 -21.21 9.79
N PHE A 304 -2.18 -21.90 9.55
CA PHE A 304 -2.93 -21.89 8.29
C PHE A 304 -2.18 -22.53 7.10
N ASP A 305 -1.55 -23.64 7.34
CA ASP A 305 -0.74 -24.36 6.32
C ASP A 305 -1.53 -24.81 5.08
N THR A 306 -2.85 -25.00 5.20
CA THR A 306 -3.72 -25.50 4.12
C THR A 306 -4.97 -24.69 3.86
N GLU A 307 -5.42 -23.94 4.84
CA GLU A 307 -6.59 -23.04 4.81
C GLU A 307 -6.14 -21.63 5.22
N GLY A 308 -7.01 -20.76 5.65
CA GLY A 308 -6.62 -19.46 6.19
C GLY A 308 -7.16 -18.28 5.41
N LEU A 309 -8.04 -18.50 4.45
CA LEU A 309 -8.79 -17.41 3.81
C LEU A 309 -10.08 -17.12 4.60
N PHE A 310 -10.59 -15.91 4.47
CA PHE A 310 -11.91 -15.56 4.97
C PHE A 310 -12.98 -16.27 4.14
N GLU A 311 -13.96 -16.85 4.82
CA GLU A 311 -15.21 -17.23 4.19
C GLU A 311 -16.12 -16.00 4.22
N LEU A 312 -16.63 -15.61 3.05
CA LEU A 312 -17.51 -14.44 2.94
C LEU A 312 -18.97 -14.87 2.89
N GLY A 313 -19.82 -14.16 3.63
CA GLY A 313 -21.26 -14.29 3.56
C GLY A 313 -21.83 -13.74 2.25
N SER A 314 -23.16 -13.86 2.09
CA SER A 314 -23.87 -13.34 0.90
C SER A 314 -23.86 -11.81 0.80
N ASP A 315 -23.51 -11.14 1.87
CA ASP A 315 -23.31 -9.67 1.97
C ASP A 315 -21.86 -9.26 1.68
N GLY A 316 -20.97 -10.21 1.39
CA GLY A 316 -19.55 -9.98 1.13
C GLY A 316 -18.71 -9.78 2.39
N MET A 317 -19.29 -9.98 3.59
CA MET A 317 -18.59 -9.81 4.86
C MET A 317 -18.06 -11.14 5.42
N PRO A 318 -16.98 -11.11 6.23
CA PRO A 318 -16.35 -12.33 6.72
C PRO A 318 -17.22 -13.01 7.77
N ILE A 319 -17.29 -14.34 7.71
CA ILE A 319 -18.04 -15.19 8.66
C ILE A 319 -17.11 -15.58 9.80
N GLU A 320 -17.52 -15.31 11.05
CA GLU A 320 -16.79 -15.75 12.23
C GLU A 320 -16.67 -17.28 12.27
N GLN A 321 -15.46 -17.78 12.38
CA GLN A 321 -15.15 -19.21 12.47
C GLN A 321 -15.02 -19.66 13.94
N ARG A 322 -14.47 -18.81 14.79
CA ARG A 322 -14.22 -19.06 16.22
C ARG A 322 -13.81 -17.78 16.92
N LYS A 323 -13.53 -17.86 18.22
CA LYS A 323 -12.81 -16.82 18.97
C LYS A 323 -11.37 -17.26 19.23
N GLU A 324 -10.46 -16.29 19.24
CA GLU A 324 -9.07 -16.50 19.64
C GLU A 324 -8.65 -15.49 20.71
N THR A 325 -8.10 -15.99 21.82
CA THR A 325 -7.63 -15.16 22.92
C THR A 325 -6.27 -14.54 22.57
N ALA A 326 -6.18 -13.22 22.72
CA ALA A 326 -4.94 -12.46 22.61
C ALA A 326 -4.55 -11.88 23.97
N LYS A 327 -3.25 -11.85 24.28
CA LYS A 327 -2.73 -11.09 25.42
C LYS A 327 -2.72 -9.60 25.10
N ILE A 328 -2.91 -8.79 26.13
CA ILE A 328 -2.82 -7.33 26.05
C ILE A 328 -1.92 -6.80 27.15
N VAL A 329 -1.30 -5.65 26.88
CA VAL A 329 -0.53 -4.86 27.84
C VAL A 329 -1.02 -3.42 27.77
N ILE A 330 -1.23 -2.80 28.92
CA ILE A 330 -1.64 -1.41 29.09
C ILE A 330 -0.68 -0.76 30.08
N THR A 331 -0.11 0.38 29.73
CA THR A 331 0.70 1.17 30.65
C THR A 331 0.04 2.49 30.96
N LEU A 332 -0.05 2.86 32.24
CA LEU A 332 -0.50 4.17 32.69
C LEU A 332 0.71 4.97 33.19
N PRO A 333 1.01 6.15 32.65
CA PRO A 333 2.13 6.95 33.13
C PRO A 333 1.93 7.31 34.61
N LYS A 334 2.97 7.19 35.44
CA LYS A 334 2.94 7.54 36.87
C LYS A 334 2.83 9.04 37.11
N GLN A 335 1.75 9.59 36.62
CA GLN A 335 1.36 11.02 36.65
C GLN A 335 -0.14 11.12 36.92
N PRO A 336 -0.63 12.23 37.48
CA PRO A 336 -2.06 12.48 37.59
C PRO A 336 -2.76 12.35 36.24
N MET A 337 -3.88 11.62 36.19
CA MET A 337 -4.68 11.53 34.98
C MET A 337 -5.19 12.92 34.59
N PRO A 338 -5.04 13.34 33.31
CA PRO A 338 -5.68 14.57 32.83
C PRO A 338 -7.21 14.49 32.93
N ALA A 339 -7.88 15.64 32.99
CA ALA A 339 -9.35 15.71 33.14
C ALA A 339 -10.13 15.02 32.00
N GLY A 340 -9.52 14.77 30.85
CA GLY A 340 -10.13 14.06 29.72
C GLY A 340 -9.68 12.61 29.56
N GLY A 341 -8.95 12.04 30.51
CA GLY A 341 -8.30 10.74 30.41
C GLY A 341 -6.85 10.82 29.94
N TYR A 342 -6.13 9.71 29.99
CA TYR A 342 -4.77 9.64 29.48
C TYR A 342 -4.76 9.66 27.96
N PRO A 343 -3.92 10.52 27.30
CA PRO A 343 -3.69 10.42 25.86
C PRO A 343 -3.07 9.07 25.52
N LEU A 344 -3.48 8.48 24.40
CA LEU A 344 -3.21 7.08 24.07
C LEU A 344 -2.29 6.94 22.87
N VAL A 345 -1.28 6.08 22.98
CA VAL A 345 -0.49 5.58 21.84
C VAL A 345 -0.70 4.07 21.71
N MET A 346 -1.18 3.62 20.56
CA MET A 346 -1.21 2.20 20.20
C MET A 346 0.17 1.80 19.68
N TYR A 347 0.74 0.75 20.26
CA TYR A 347 1.99 0.16 19.78
C TYR A 347 1.73 -1.21 19.18
N PHE A 348 2.23 -1.41 17.95
CA PHE A 348 2.15 -2.67 17.23
C PHE A 348 3.52 -3.33 17.20
N HIS A 349 3.61 -4.56 17.71
CA HIS A 349 4.87 -5.31 17.77
C HIS A 349 5.27 -5.87 16.40
N GLY A 350 6.58 -6.13 16.22
CA GLY A 350 7.13 -6.74 15.02
C GLY A 350 6.81 -8.23 14.89
N SER A 351 7.24 -8.82 13.79
CA SER A 351 7.17 -10.26 13.54
C SER A 351 7.91 -11.04 14.63
N GLY A 352 7.38 -12.21 15.02
CA GLY A 352 7.92 -12.97 16.14
C GLY A 352 7.79 -12.29 17.51
N GLY A 353 7.17 -11.11 17.57
CA GLY A 353 6.98 -10.35 18.80
C GLY A 353 5.79 -10.81 19.64
N VAL A 354 5.67 -10.22 20.82
CA VAL A 354 4.63 -10.48 21.83
C VAL A 354 4.02 -9.16 22.33
N ALA A 355 2.86 -9.21 22.97
CA ALA A 355 2.19 -8.02 23.50
C ALA A 355 3.10 -7.19 24.44
N GLY A 356 3.93 -7.84 25.27
CA GLY A 356 4.86 -7.19 26.19
C GLY A 356 5.99 -6.39 25.53
N GLN A 357 6.18 -6.45 24.21
CA GLN A 357 7.21 -5.65 23.54
C GLN A 357 6.99 -4.13 23.65
N VAL A 358 5.80 -3.67 23.94
CA VAL A 358 5.53 -2.26 24.26
C VAL A 358 6.33 -1.82 25.50
N VAL A 359 6.63 -2.74 26.41
CA VAL A 359 7.37 -2.55 27.67
C VAL A 359 8.81 -3.03 27.54
N ASP A 360 9.06 -4.23 26.99
CA ASP A 360 10.32 -4.97 27.14
C ASP A 360 11.26 -4.89 25.91
N ARG A 361 11.03 -3.97 24.97
CA ARG A 361 11.85 -3.80 23.77
C ARG A 361 12.79 -2.60 23.88
N GLY A 362 13.57 -2.54 24.95
CA GLY A 362 14.56 -1.47 25.20
C GLY A 362 15.86 -1.65 24.43
N LYS A 363 16.88 -0.89 24.84
CA LYS A 363 18.21 -0.90 24.19
C LYS A 363 18.93 -2.24 24.42
N VAL A 364 19.59 -2.75 23.38
CA VAL A 364 20.57 -3.81 23.47
C VAL A 364 21.93 -3.18 23.74
N THR A 365 22.62 -3.61 24.80
CA THR A 365 23.86 -2.98 25.26
C THR A 365 25.14 -3.66 24.78
N GLU A 366 25.05 -4.89 24.25
CA GLU A 366 26.16 -5.66 23.71
C GLU A 366 25.71 -6.52 22.54
N VAL A 367 26.60 -6.80 21.59
CA VAL A 367 26.30 -7.62 20.40
C VAL A 367 25.81 -9.00 20.81
N GLY A 368 24.61 -9.36 20.34
CA GLY A 368 23.93 -10.62 20.68
C GLY A 368 23.29 -10.65 22.07
N GLY A 369 23.25 -9.51 22.76
CA GLY A 369 22.53 -9.34 24.01
C GLY A 369 21.03 -9.24 23.83
N GLU A 370 20.30 -9.34 24.95
CA GLU A 370 18.84 -9.18 24.98
C GLU A 370 18.45 -7.69 25.14
N PRO A 371 17.30 -7.27 24.64
CA PRO A 371 16.76 -5.95 24.90
C PRO A 371 16.55 -5.70 26.42
N THR A 372 16.86 -4.50 26.87
CA THR A 372 16.63 -4.10 28.26
C THR A 372 15.13 -4.11 28.54
N LYS A 373 14.73 -4.85 29.57
CA LYS A 373 13.34 -4.91 30.02
C LYS A 373 12.89 -3.58 30.62
N GLY A 374 11.62 -3.26 30.48
CA GLY A 374 11.02 -2.03 31.01
C GLY A 374 11.40 -0.76 30.24
N GLU A 375 12.33 -0.82 29.26
CA GLU A 375 12.81 0.34 28.49
C GLU A 375 12.27 0.38 27.04
N GLY A 376 11.18 -0.31 26.77
CA GLY A 376 10.50 -0.29 25.48
C GLY A 376 9.80 1.04 25.18
N PRO A 377 8.98 1.11 24.14
CA PRO A 377 8.28 2.35 23.76
C PRO A 377 7.49 3.00 24.90
N ALA A 378 6.86 2.21 25.77
CA ALA A 378 6.11 2.72 26.92
C ALA A 378 6.99 3.55 27.88
N TYR A 379 8.28 3.21 28.02
CA TYR A 379 9.24 3.97 28.83
C TYR A 379 9.42 5.40 28.35
N VAL A 380 9.51 5.58 27.04
CA VAL A 380 9.62 6.91 26.40
C VAL A 380 8.29 7.64 26.49
N LEU A 381 7.21 6.97 26.08
CA LEU A 381 5.87 7.57 25.98
C LEU A 381 5.34 8.03 27.35
N ALA A 382 5.60 7.26 28.41
CA ALA A 382 5.21 7.63 29.79
C ALA A 382 5.90 8.90 30.27
N ALA A 383 7.17 9.14 29.88
CA ALA A 383 7.87 10.40 30.21
C ALA A 383 7.21 11.61 29.59
N HIS A 384 6.53 11.45 28.44
CA HIS A 384 5.76 12.47 27.75
C HIS A 384 4.26 12.48 28.10
N GLY A 385 3.85 11.71 29.12
CA GLY A 385 2.48 11.70 29.67
C GLY A 385 1.48 10.84 28.91
N PHE A 386 1.94 9.95 28.04
CA PHE A 386 1.07 9.03 27.28
C PHE A 386 0.91 7.69 27.99
N ALA A 387 -0.30 7.17 27.96
CA ALA A 387 -0.54 5.74 28.10
C ALA A 387 -0.15 5.04 26.80
N ALA A 388 0.42 3.83 26.92
CA ALA A 388 0.75 3.00 25.78
C ALA A 388 0.08 1.63 25.92
N VAL A 389 -0.35 1.07 24.78
CA VAL A 389 -1.02 -0.24 24.75
C VAL A 389 -0.44 -1.11 23.66
N GLY A 390 -0.40 -2.42 23.89
CA GLY A 390 -0.05 -3.43 22.92
C GLY A 390 -0.96 -4.65 23.02
N SER A 391 -1.10 -5.40 21.95
CA SER A 391 -1.78 -6.69 21.94
C SER A 391 -1.06 -7.68 21.04
N SER A 392 -1.23 -8.98 21.30
CA SER A 392 -0.63 -10.03 20.46
C SER A 392 -1.32 -10.11 19.10
N HIS A 393 -0.54 -9.93 18.02
CA HIS A 393 -1.03 -10.09 16.64
C HIS A 393 -1.34 -11.55 16.29
N PRO A 394 -2.12 -11.82 15.22
CA PRO A 394 -2.29 -13.18 14.70
C PRO A 394 -0.96 -13.88 14.47
N VAL A 395 -0.91 -15.18 14.74
CA VAL A 395 0.28 -16.07 14.60
C VAL A 395 1.53 -15.62 15.36
N SER A 396 1.40 -14.70 16.31
CA SER A 396 2.51 -14.34 17.21
C SER A 396 2.82 -15.47 18.21
N PRO A 397 4.04 -15.52 18.81
CA PRO A 397 4.40 -16.53 19.81
C PRO A 397 3.44 -16.61 21.02
N ASP A 398 2.80 -15.52 21.40
CA ASP A 398 1.77 -15.49 22.45
C ASP A 398 0.53 -16.32 22.09
N ARG A 399 0.17 -16.37 20.80
CA ARG A 399 -1.02 -17.09 20.30
C ARG A 399 -0.67 -18.42 19.66
N LEU A 400 0.54 -18.53 19.10
CA LEU A 400 1.07 -19.73 18.47
C LEU A 400 2.46 -20.05 19.07
N PRO A 401 2.53 -20.77 20.21
CA PRO A 401 3.81 -21.07 20.85
C PRO A 401 4.79 -21.76 19.90
N GLY A 402 5.99 -21.18 19.76
CA GLY A 402 7.03 -21.66 18.86
C GLY A 402 6.97 -21.08 17.44
N ALA A 403 6.06 -20.13 17.17
CA ALA A 403 6.04 -19.39 15.91
C ALA A 403 7.39 -18.68 15.69
N SER A 404 7.87 -18.76 14.45
CA SER A 404 9.09 -18.06 13.99
C SER A 404 8.84 -16.60 13.66
N ASP A 405 9.90 -15.82 13.50
CA ASP A 405 9.83 -14.41 13.09
C ASP A 405 9.23 -14.20 11.70
N ILE A 406 9.21 -15.25 10.88
CA ILE A 406 8.67 -15.21 9.52
C ILE A 406 7.38 -16.03 9.36
N GLU A 407 6.77 -16.49 10.44
CA GLU A 407 5.56 -17.32 10.42
C GLU A 407 4.40 -16.63 9.68
N TYR A 408 4.30 -15.31 9.81
CA TYR A 408 3.28 -14.50 9.15
C TYR A 408 3.33 -14.57 7.61
N LEU A 409 4.50 -14.83 7.01
CA LEU A 409 4.64 -14.99 5.55
C LEU A 409 4.00 -16.28 5.04
N ASN A 410 3.79 -17.24 5.91
CA ASN A 410 3.14 -18.51 5.63
C ASN A 410 3.66 -19.20 4.34
N PHE A 411 4.95 -19.55 4.31
CA PHE A 411 5.59 -20.14 3.12
C PHE A 411 4.96 -21.43 2.62
N LYS A 412 4.15 -22.12 3.43
CA LYS A 412 3.42 -23.31 3.00
C LYS A 412 2.12 -22.96 2.28
N ASN A 413 1.56 -21.79 2.58
CA ASN A 413 0.30 -21.31 2.02
C ASN A 413 0.30 -19.78 1.91
N LEU A 414 1.02 -19.24 0.94
CA LEU A 414 1.19 -17.79 0.75
C LEU A 414 -0.14 -17.02 0.64
N ALA A 415 -1.23 -17.67 0.21
CA ALA A 415 -2.53 -17.02 0.13
C ALA A 415 -3.09 -16.61 1.50
N ALA A 416 -2.79 -17.39 2.56
CA ALA A 416 -3.28 -17.11 3.91
C ALA A 416 -2.69 -15.84 4.51
N MET A 417 -1.49 -15.41 4.10
CA MET A 417 -0.83 -14.19 4.58
C MET A 417 -1.74 -12.97 4.40
N ARG A 418 -2.43 -12.83 3.25
CA ARG A 418 -3.37 -11.73 3.00
C ARG A 418 -4.42 -11.61 4.11
N ASP A 419 -5.07 -12.71 4.45
CA ASP A 419 -6.16 -12.67 5.41
C ASP A 419 -5.67 -12.71 6.87
N THR A 420 -4.43 -13.18 7.12
CA THR A 420 -3.76 -13.03 8.42
C THR A 420 -3.53 -11.54 8.77
N PHE A 421 -3.04 -10.74 7.82
CA PHE A 421 -2.89 -9.30 8.04
C PHE A 421 -4.23 -8.56 8.13
N ARG A 422 -5.21 -8.91 7.29
CA ARG A 422 -6.57 -8.34 7.39
C ARG A 422 -7.20 -8.63 8.74
N GLN A 423 -7.02 -9.87 9.26
CA GLN A 423 -7.45 -10.24 10.61
C GLN A 423 -6.79 -9.34 11.66
N GLY A 424 -5.48 -9.10 11.56
CA GLY A 424 -4.78 -8.21 12.49
C GLY A 424 -5.30 -6.77 12.45
N VAL A 425 -5.60 -6.21 11.28
CA VAL A 425 -6.23 -4.88 11.16
C VAL A 425 -7.59 -4.84 11.86
N ILE A 426 -8.42 -5.85 11.66
CA ILE A 426 -9.74 -5.98 12.32
C ILE A 426 -9.56 -6.01 13.84
N GLU A 427 -8.67 -6.87 14.34
CA GLU A 427 -8.44 -7.04 15.77
C GLU A 427 -7.96 -5.76 16.46
N GLN A 428 -7.05 -5.01 15.82
CA GLN A 428 -6.54 -3.76 16.40
C GLN A 428 -7.62 -2.66 16.44
N ARG A 429 -8.53 -2.62 15.47
CA ARG A 429 -9.67 -1.70 15.49
C ARG A 429 -10.68 -2.10 16.58
N LEU A 430 -10.98 -3.39 16.74
CA LEU A 430 -11.81 -3.89 17.84
C LEU A 430 -11.16 -3.62 19.22
N TYR A 431 -9.83 -3.78 19.32
CA TYR A 431 -9.09 -3.46 20.54
C TYR A 431 -9.25 -1.98 20.92
N LEU A 432 -9.13 -1.08 19.94
CA LEU A 432 -9.34 0.35 20.17
C LEU A 432 -10.79 0.66 20.61
N GLU A 433 -11.80 -0.05 20.09
CA GLU A 433 -13.18 0.05 20.57
C GLU A 433 -13.30 -0.35 22.05
N ALA A 434 -12.69 -1.48 22.44
CA ALA A 434 -12.69 -1.92 23.82
C ALA A 434 -11.95 -0.93 24.74
N LEU A 435 -10.80 -0.42 24.33
CA LEU A 435 -10.04 0.60 25.07
C LEU A 435 -10.84 1.88 25.27
N SER A 436 -11.62 2.30 24.28
CA SER A 436 -12.45 3.52 24.37
C SER A 436 -13.57 3.43 25.42
N LYS A 437 -13.94 2.22 25.81
CA LYS A 437 -14.99 1.92 26.80
C LYS A 437 -14.41 1.46 28.15
N LEU A 438 -13.07 1.32 28.23
CA LEU A 438 -12.42 0.77 29.41
C LEU A 438 -12.43 1.76 30.56
N GLU A 439 -12.91 1.30 31.72
CA GLU A 439 -12.80 1.98 33.01
C GLU A 439 -11.93 1.14 33.96
N ILE A 440 -10.76 1.67 34.33
CA ILE A 440 -9.83 1.01 35.24
C ILE A 440 -10.10 1.49 36.67
N SER A 441 -10.50 0.55 37.54
CA SER A 441 -10.76 0.85 38.95
C SER A 441 -9.48 1.29 39.66
N PRO A 442 -9.52 2.30 40.55
CA PRO A 442 -8.41 2.61 41.44
C PRO A 442 -7.92 1.44 42.28
N ASP A 443 -8.81 0.52 42.63
CA ASP A 443 -8.45 -0.69 43.42
C ASP A 443 -7.56 -1.62 42.61
N LEU A 444 -7.74 -1.72 41.31
CA LEU A 444 -6.91 -2.56 40.43
C LEU A 444 -5.47 -2.09 40.42
N VAL A 445 -5.23 -0.78 40.42
CA VAL A 445 -3.90 -0.17 40.33
C VAL A 445 -3.40 0.37 41.67
N ALA A 446 -3.99 -0.08 42.80
CA ALA A 446 -3.66 0.42 44.14
C ALA A 446 -2.20 0.19 44.55
N SER A 447 -1.53 -0.80 43.96
CA SER A 447 -0.10 -1.06 44.17
C SER A 447 0.80 -0.06 43.46
N CYS A 448 0.31 0.62 42.40
CA CYS A 448 1.09 1.58 41.61
C CYS A 448 1.10 2.96 42.28
N SER A 449 2.29 3.50 42.51
CA SER A 449 2.45 4.87 43.01
C SER A 449 2.31 5.92 41.89
N GLY A 450 2.05 7.18 42.24
CA GLY A 450 2.07 8.32 41.31
C GLY A 450 0.78 8.52 40.49
N LEU A 451 -0.13 7.57 40.49
CA LEU A 451 -1.44 7.71 39.88
C LEU A 451 -2.40 8.50 40.77
N SER A 452 -3.20 9.39 40.18
CA SER A 452 -4.31 10.02 40.86
C SER A 452 -5.41 10.43 39.92
N LEU A 453 -6.66 10.37 40.36
CA LEU A 453 -7.83 10.79 39.61
C LEU A 453 -8.06 12.28 39.74
N PRO A 454 -8.49 12.99 38.70
CA PRO A 454 -8.99 14.33 38.79
C PRO A 454 -10.30 14.39 39.59
N SER A 455 -10.62 15.56 40.11
CA SER A 455 -11.83 15.73 40.93
C SER A 455 -13.10 15.40 40.13
N GLY A 456 -13.89 14.45 40.67
CA GLY A 456 -15.15 14.03 40.07
C GLY A 456 -15.07 12.75 39.24
N GLU A 457 -13.88 12.25 38.98
CA GLU A 457 -13.68 10.95 38.31
C GLU A 457 -13.64 9.80 39.30
N SER A 458 -14.15 8.65 38.90
CA SER A 458 -14.19 7.42 39.70
C SER A 458 -13.33 6.29 39.18
N SER A 459 -12.83 6.40 37.93
CA SER A 459 -12.01 5.40 37.22
C SER A 459 -10.94 6.07 36.36
N TYR A 460 -9.83 5.36 36.10
CA TYR A 460 -8.88 5.75 35.10
C TYR A 460 -9.40 5.31 33.72
N HIS A 461 -9.20 6.14 32.71
CA HIS A 461 -9.64 5.90 31.34
C HIS A 461 -8.76 6.63 30.34
N PHE A 462 -8.96 6.34 29.05
CA PHE A 462 -8.22 6.99 27.96
C PHE A 462 -9.00 8.18 27.40
N ALA A 463 -8.26 9.18 26.96
CA ALA A 463 -8.82 10.30 26.22
C ALA A 463 -9.37 9.81 24.86
N THR A 464 -10.48 10.38 24.43
CA THR A 464 -11.03 10.09 23.08
C THR A 464 -10.16 10.67 21.97
N LYS A 465 -9.35 11.69 22.26
CA LYS A 465 -8.40 12.37 21.37
C LYS A 465 -7.29 13.04 22.19
N PRO A 466 -6.04 13.10 21.70
CA PRO A 466 -5.57 12.40 20.49
C PRO A 466 -5.36 10.90 20.72
N ILE A 467 -5.55 10.09 19.67
CA ILE A 467 -5.08 8.71 19.59
C ILE A 467 -3.97 8.67 18.55
N LEU A 468 -2.84 8.15 18.94
CA LEU A 468 -1.63 8.09 18.13
C LEU A 468 -1.21 6.64 17.95
N ALA A 469 -0.38 6.35 16.94
CA ALA A 469 0.08 5.00 16.71
C ALA A 469 1.57 4.95 16.34
N MET A 470 2.23 3.88 16.79
CA MET A 470 3.57 3.53 16.35
C MET A 470 3.74 2.02 16.31
N GLY A 471 4.72 1.56 15.56
CA GLY A 471 5.01 0.13 15.51
C GLY A 471 6.34 -0.13 14.82
N GLN A 472 6.87 -1.31 15.04
CA GLN A 472 8.17 -1.72 14.53
C GLN A 472 8.05 -2.92 13.60
N SER A 473 8.74 -2.91 12.43
CA SER A 473 8.76 -4.03 11.50
C SER A 473 7.36 -4.34 10.97
N MET A 474 6.87 -5.56 11.11
CA MET A 474 5.48 -5.91 10.86
C MET A 474 4.49 -4.97 11.61
N GLY A 475 4.84 -4.53 12.82
CA GLY A 475 4.06 -3.52 13.55
C GLY A 475 4.08 -2.14 12.88
N GLY A 476 5.18 -1.76 12.23
CA GLY A 476 5.24 -0.57 11.37
C GLY A 476 4.34 -0.72 10.13
N MET A 477 4.24 -1.92 9.55
CA MET A 477 3.28 -2.23 8.49
C MET A 477 1.84 -2.04 8.99
N TYR A 478 1.51 -2.59 10.16
CA TYR A 478 0.21 -2.37 10.81
C TYR A 478 -0.04 -0.88 11.12
N THR A 479 0.98 -0.13 11.51
CA THR A 479 0.88 1.33 11.73
C THR A 479 0.41 2.04 10.46
N ASN A 480 0.95 1.67 9.30
CA ASN A 480 0.53 2.21 8.02
C ASN A 480 -0.90 1.82 7.66
N MET A 481 -1.23 0.53 7.78
CA MET A 481 -2.54 0.01 7.40
C MET A 481 -3.65 0.53 8.33
N ILE A 482 -3.47 0.38 9.64
CA ILE A 482 -4.45 0.81 10.65
C ILE A 482 -4.53 2.33 10.66
N GLY A 483 -3.40 3.04 10.60
CA GLY A 483 -3.36 4.49 10.49
C GLY A 483 -4.19 5.01 9.31
N ALA A 484 -4.18 4.32 8.17
CA ALA A 484 -4.95 4.74 7.01
C ALA A 484 -6.47 4.47 7.14
N VAL A 485 -6.87 3.38 7.83
CA VAL A 485 -8.27 2.95 7.89
C VAL A 485 -8.97 3.25 9.22
N GLU A 486 -8.26 3.68 10.26
CA GLU A 486 -8.87 4.05 11.54
C GLU A 486 -8.96 5.59 11.67
N PRO A 487 -10.16 6.16 11.63
CA PRO A 487 -10.33 7.62 11.57
C PRO A 487 -9.95 8.35 12.87
N ARG A 488 -9.74 7.65 13.99
CA ARG A 488 -9.35 8.26 15.27
C ARG A 488 -7.86 8.47 15.43
N ILE A 489 -7.03 7.78 14.62
CA ILE A 489 -5.56 7.95 14.65
C ILE A 489 -5.18 9.25 13.95
N GLU A 490 -4.42 10.10 14.63
CA GLU A 490 -4.12 11.47 14.19
C GLU A 490 -2.64 11.71 13.83
N ALA A 491 -1.70 10.92 14.37
CA ALA A 491 -0.30 10.93 13.97
C ALA A 491 0.33 9.55 14.12
N VAL A 492 1.35 9.25 13.30
CA VAL A 492 1.95 7.92 13.22
C VAL A 492 3.48 7.96 13.17
N VAL A 493 4.10 6.94 13.78
CA VAL A 493 5.55 6.68 13.71
C VAL A 493 5.77 5.22 13.28
N PRO A 494 5.75 4.93 11.99
CA PRO A 494 6.11 3.61 11.46
C PRO A 494 7.65 3.45 11.48
N THR A 495 8.18 2.49 12.25
CA THR A 495 9.62 2.25 12.37
C THR A 495 10.02 0.92 11.76
N GLY A 496 11.11 0.87 10.99
CA GLY A 496 11.50 -0.33 10.27
C GLY A 496 10.32 -0.92 9.49
N ALA A 497 9.44 -0.04 9.01
CA ALA A 497 8.25 -0.42 8.28
C ALA A 497 8.61 -0.67 6.82
N GLY A 498 8.31 -1.85 6.35
CA GLY A 498 8.55 -2.24 4.96
C GLY A 498 7.28 -2.75 4.31
N GLY A 499 7.47 -3.44 3.25
CA GLY A 499 6.50 -3.97 2.33
C GLY A 499 7.13 -3.99 0.95
N TYR A 500 6.35 -3.68 -0.09
CA TYR A 500 6.74 -3.82 -1.48
C TYR A 500 7.22 -5.27 -1.70
N TRP A 501 6.27 -6.18 -1.49
CA TRP A 501 6.56 -7.60 -1.29
C TRP A 501 7.41 -8.24 -2.39
N SER A 502 7.23 -7.83 -3.65
CA SER A 502 8.06 -8.32 -4.76
C SER A 502 9.52 -7.87 -4.62
N MET A 503 9.78 -6.64 -4.15
CA MET A 503 11.12 -6.11 -3.90
C MET A 503 11.69 -6.68 -2.59
N PHE A 504 10.86 -6.93 -1.58
CA PHE A 504 11.27 -7.62 -0.36
C PHE A 504 11.84 -9.01 -0.66
N VAL A 505 11.22 -9.77 -1.57
CA VAL A 505 11.75 -11.09 -2.01
C VAL A 505 13.13 -10.95 -2.66
N GLU A 506 13.37 -9.86 -3.39
CA GLU A 506 14.63 -9.59 -4.07
C GLU A 506 15.73 -9.14 -3.09
N ASP A 507 15.42 -8.28 -2.11
CA ASP A 507 16.39 -7.48 -1.37
C ASP A 507 16.66 -7.95 0.06
N THR A 508 15.77 -8.73 0.70
CA THR A 508 15.91 -9.06 2.13
C THR A 508 17.09 -9.97 2.41
N GLU A 509 17.82 -9.67 3.48
CA GLU A 509 18.92 -10.51 3.98
C GLU A 509 18.49 -11.46 5.11
N VAL A 510 17.28 -11.27 5.67
CA VAL A 510 16.77 -12.08 6.79
C VAL A 510 16.51 -13.53 6.39
N VAL A 511 16.13 -13.76 5.16
CA VAL A 511 16.05 -15.10 4.55
C VAL A 511 17.07 -15.13 3.40
N LYS A 512 18.22 -15.69 3.69
CA LYS A 512 19.34 -15.73 2.72
C LYS A 512 18.90 -16.35 1.39
N ASP A 513 19.23 -15.67 0.30
CA ASP A 513 18.94 -16.09 -1.07
C ASP A 513 17.41 -16.37 -1.30
N LEU A 514 16.53 -15.56 -0.71
CA LEU A 514 15.07 -15.74 -0.84
C LEU A 514 14.60 -15.65 -2.30
N ASP A 515 15.21 -14.80 -3.09
CA ASP A 515 15.00 -14.65 -4.54
C ASP A 515 15.25 -15.97 -5.31
N LYS A 516 16.36 -16.65 -4.98
CA LYS A 516 16.69 -17.98 -5.54
C LYS A 516 15.75 -19.07 -5.02
N LEU A 517 15.41 -19.01 -3.72
CA LEU A 517 14.46 -19.96 -3.13
C LEU A 517 13.09 -19.81 -3.78
N ALA A 518 12.61 -18.60 -4.00
CA ALA A 518 11.37 -18.34 -4.72
C ALA A 518 11.41 -18.92 -6.14
N GLY A 519 12.52 -18.75 -6.88
CA GLY A 519 12.74 -19.39 -8.18
C GLY A 519 12.61 -20.92 -8.10
N VAL A 520 13.28 -21.56 -7.13
CA VAL A 520 13.19 -23.02 -6.94
C VAL A 520 11.78 -23.47 -6.60
N LEU A 521 11.07 -22.77 -5.71
CA LEU A 521 9.69 -23.10 -5.32
C LEU A 521 8.74 -23.02 -6.51
N LEU A 522 8.89 -22.00 -7.34
CA LEU A 522 8.13 -21.82 -8.56
C LEU A 522 8.63 -22.70 -9.71
N GLY A 523 9.84 -23.24 -9.60
CA GLY A 523 10.47 -24.08 -10.63
C GLY A 523 11.03 -23.27 -11.80
N SER A 524 11.31 -21.99 -11.62
CA SER A 524 12.13 -21.19 -12.52
C SER A 524 13.61 -21.52 -12.30
N PRO A 525 14.45 -21.58 -13.35
CA PRO A 525 15.88 -21.66 -13.21
C PRO A 525 16.53 -20.28 -12.94
N GLU A 526 15.76 -19.22 -13.09
CA GLU A 526 16.22 -17.85 -12.99
C GLU A 526 16.12 -17.32 -11.55
N VAL A 527 16.91 -16.32 -11.25
CA VAL A 527 16.77 -15.50 -10.04
C VAL A 527 15.61 -14.52 -10.29
N LEU A 528 14.65 -14.50 -9.39
CA LEU A 528 13.48 -13.65 -9.53
C LEU A 528 13.77 -12.25 -9.01
N ASP A 529 13.40 -11.26 -9.78
CA ASP A 529 13.40 -9.84 -9.38
C ASP A 529 11.96 -9.28 -9.33
N HIS A 530 11.81 -8.09 -8.78
CA HIS A 530 10.50 -7.47 -8.54
C HIS A 530 9.68 -7.20 -9.83
N LEU A 531 10.27 -7.25 -11.03
CA LEU A 531 9.55 -7.13 -12.31
C LEU A 531 9.18 -8.49 -12.92
N HIS A 532 9.57 -9.60 -12.27
CA HIS A 532 9.24 -10.94 -12.77
C HIS A 532 7.72 -11.19 -12.64
N PRO A 533 7.04 -11.71 -13.68
CA PRO A 533 5.59 -11.86 -13.68
C PRO A 533 5.01 -12.64 -12.50
N THR A 534 5.69 -13.69 -12.01
CA THR A 534 5.20 -14.47 -10.86
C THR A 534 5.26 -13.69 -9.55
N LEU A 535 6.26 -12.82 -9.36
CA LEU A 535 6.32 -11.92 -8.21
C LEU A 535 5.27 -10.81 -8.32
N GLN A 536 4.86 -10.46 -9.53
CA GLN A 536 3.75 -9.50 -9.72
C GLN A 536 2.38 -10.15 -9.46
N ILE A 537 2.20 -11.44 -9.68
CA ILE A 537 1.02 -12.16 -9.21
C ILE A 537 0.98 -12.19 -7.67
N LEU A 538 2.11 -12.44 -7.00
CA LEU A 538 2.23 -12.33 -5.55
C LEU A 538 1.88 -10.91 -5.07
N GLN A 539 2.49 -9.89 -5.65
CA GLN A 539 2.24 -8.47 -5.32
C GLN A 539 0.76 -8.11 -5.49
N THR A 540 0.13 -8.53 -6.59
CA THR A 540 -1.30 -8.32 -6.83
C THR A 540 -2.17 -9.03 -5.79
N GLY A 541 -1.89 -10.30 -5.51
CA GLY A 541 -2.65 -11.08 -4.53
C GLY A 541 -2.53 -10.53 -3.09
N TRP A 542 -1.40 -9.91 -2.79
CA TRP A 542 -1.10 -9.33 -1.48
C TRP A 542 -1.31 -7.81 -1.41
N GLU A 543 -1.76 -7.14 -2.47
CA GLU A 543 -1.88 -5.66 -2.44
C GLU A 543 -2.84 -5.19 -1.34
N ALA A 544 -3.88 -5.96 -1.02
CA ALA A 544 -4.78 -5.65 0.10
C ALA A 544 -4.07 -5.52 1.47
N VAL A 545 -2.86 -6.06 1.57
CA VAL A 545 -2.01 -6.01 2.77
C VAL A 545 -0.58 -5.55 2.43
N GLU A 546 -0.44 -4.83 1.33
CA GLU A 546 0.79 -4.13 0.94
C GLU A 546 0.85 -2.78 1.65
N PRO A 547 1.70 -2.60 2.67
CA PRO A 547 1.70 -1.36 3.46
C PRO A 547 1.97 -0.11 2.64
N MET A 548 2.75 -0.21 1.56
CA MET A 548 3.11 0.94 0.73
C MET A 548 1.88 1.59 0.08
N VAL A 549 0.86 0.82 -0.31
CA VAL A 549 -0.35 1.40 -0.93
C VAL A 549 -1.25 2.14 0.06
N TYR A 550 -1.04 1.90 1.36
CA TYR A 550 -1.71 2.63 2.44
C TYR A 550 -1.03 3.97 2.76
N THR A 551 0.27 4.12 2.47
CA THR A 551 1.03 5.31 2.90
C THR A 551 0.49 6.62 2.34
N PRO A 552 0.06 6.75 1.06
CA PRO A 552 -0.57 7.98 0.59
C PRO A 552 -1.89 8.31 1.29
N ARG A 553 -2.56 7.28 1.86
CA ARG A 553 -3.83 7.43 2.58
C ARG A 553 -3.66 7.95 4.01
N LEU A 554 -2.44 7.99 4.51
CA LEU A 554 -2.18 8.59 5.83
C LEU A 554 -2.34 10.11 5.79
N ALA A 555 -1.80 10.77 4.78
CA ALA A 555 -1.74 12.22 4.74
C ALA A 555 -2.07 12.83 3.38
N ARG A 556 -1.44 12.35 2.30
CA ARG A 556 -1.59 12.97 0.98
C ARG A 556 -3.02 12.90 0.45
N ARG A 557 -3.66 11.75 0.61
CA ARG A 557 -4.98 11.40 0.05
C ARG A 557 -5.76 10.53 1.03
N PRO A 558 -6.13 11.00 2.22
CA PRO A 558 -6.89 10.21 3.18
C PRO A 558 -8.19 9.68 2.59
N LEU A 559 -8.75 8.63 3.19
CA LEU A 559 -10.11 8.22 2.91
C LEU A 559 -11.07 9.35 3.30
N GLU A 560 -12.23 9.42 2.66
CA GLU A 560 -13.24 10.44 2.95
C GLU A 560 -13.62 10.43 4.45
N GLY A 561 -13.60 11.59 5.07
CA GLY A 561 -13.87 11.76 6.51
C GLY A 561 -12.71 11.37 7.44
N HIS A 562 -11.58 10.93 6.91
CA HIS A 562 -10.39 10.60 7.71
C HIS A 562 -9.48 11.83 7.87
N PRO A 563 -8.74 11.96 8.99
CA PRO A 563 -7.82 13.07 9.20
C PRO A 563 -6.58 12.96 8.29
N VAL A 564 -5.96 14.09 8.02
CA VAL A 564 -4.59 14.17 7.49
C VAL A 564 -3.63 13.98 8.66
N ARG A 565 -2.84 12.91 8.62
CA ARG A 565 -1.97 12.49 9.73
C ARG A 565 -0.56 13.03 9.53
N SER A 566 0.06 13.45 10.63
CA SER A 566 1.50 13.68 10.61
C SER A 566 2.28 12.37 10.69
N ILE A 567 3.43 12.30 10.01
CA ILE A 567 4.24 11.07 9.82
C ILE A 567 5.69 11.39 10.18
N TYR A 568 6.28 10.60 11.09
CA TYR A 568 7.71 10.56 11.31
C TYR A 568 8.25 9.15 11.03
N GLU A 569 9.15 9.04 10.06
CA GLU A 569 9.77 7.80 9.60
C GLU A 569 11.26 7.79 9.93
N PRO A 570 11.71 7.09 10.99
CA PRO A 570 13.12 6.82 11.20
C PRO A 570 13.56 5.66 10.30
N ALA A 571 14.62 5.86 9.50
CA ALA A 571 15.12 4.88 8.53
C ALA A 571 16.57 4.49 8.86
N GLY A 572 16.85 3.19 8.99
CA GLY A 572 18.14 2.64 9.39
C GLY A 572 18.97 2.13 8.21
N GLN A 573 20.18 2.64 8.01
CA GLN A 573 21.09 2.08 7.02
C GLN A 573 21.64 0.73 7.49
N GLY A 574 21.56 -0.30 6.61
CA GLY A 574 22.02 -1.65 6.93
C GLY A 574 21.00 -2.49 7.68
N ASP A 575 19.72 -2.10 7.64
CA ASP A 575 18.59 -2.94 8.05
C ASP A 575 18.62 -4.26 7.25
N SER A 576 18.62 -5.41 7.96
CA SER A 576 18.69 -6.72 7.32
C SER A 576 17.37 -7.19 6.73
N TYR A 577 16.25 -6.59 7.13
CA TYR A 577 14.92 -6.90 6.61
C TYR A 577 14.59 -6.07 5.38
N PHE A 578 14.81 -4.75 5.44
CA PHE A 578 14.42 -3.80 4.41
C PHE A 578 15.64 -3.01 3.93
N SER A 579 15.94 -3.17 2.64
CA SER A 579 17.01 -2.44 1.98
C SER A 579 16.74 -0.93 1.96
N THR A 580 17.79 -0.13 1.74
CA THR A 580 17.63 1.31 1.51
C THR A 580 16.71 1.61 0.33
N ARG A 581 16.67 0.76 -0.71
CA ARG A 581 15.73 0.89 -1.84
C ARG A 581 14.26 0.81 -1.40
N ILE A 582 13.95 -0.03 -0.41
CA ILE A 582 12.60 -0.14 0.15
C ILE A 582 12.27 1.12 0.95
N TYR A 583 13.18 1.61 1.79
CA TYR A 583 13.01 2.89 2.49
C TYR A 583 12.81 4.06 1.53
N ASP A 584 13.60 4.13 0.45
CA ASP A 584 13.48 5.15 -0.59
C ASP A 584 12.08 5.12 -1.23
N ALA A 585 11.58 3.92 -1.55
CA ALA A 585 10.24 3.74 -2.12
C ALA A 585 9.13 4.15 -1.13
N PHE A 586 9.26 3.75 0.15
CA PHE A 586 8.28 4.11 1.18
C PHE A 586 8.26 5.61 1.44
N SER A 587 9.42 6.25 1.60
CA SER A 587 9.52 7.69 1.83
C SER A 587 8.91 8.50 0.68
N LEU A 588 9.12 8.05 -0.57
CA LEU A 588 8.46 8.63 -1.75
C LEU A 588 6.93 8.42 -1.70
N ALA A 589 6.47 7.22 -1.33
CA ALA A 589 5.05 6.90 -1.26
C ALA A 589 4.32 7.70 -0.16
N TYR A 590 4.93 7.90 1.02
CA TYR A 590 4.44 8.83 2.04
C TYR A 590 4.39 10.28 1.51
N GLY A 591 5.34 10.66 0.67
CA GLY A 591 5.61 12.05 0.31
C GLY A 591 6.35 12.80 1.40
N ASN A 592 7.19 12.10 2.16
CA ASN A 592 8.03 12.67 3.20
C ASN A 592 9.11 13.59 2.60
N GLN A 593 9.64 14.49 3.42
CA GLN A 593 10.84 15.25 3.15
C GLN A 593 11.94 14.78 4.10
N GLU A 594 13.17 14.71 3.62
CA GLU A 594 14.31 14.31 4.45
C GLU A 594 14.70 15.45 5.41
N ALA A 595 15.10 15.08 6.64
CA ALA A 595 15.68 15.98 7.60
C ALA A 595 16.89 15.35 8.29
N GLY A 596 17.83 16.17 8.76
CA GLY A 596 19.02 15.70 9.45
C GLY A 596 20.18 15.37 8.53
N GLU A 597 21.00 14.40 8.92
CA GLU A 597 22.22 14.03 8.19
C GLU A 597 21.86 13.05 7.04
N GLN A 598 22.40 13.31 5.85
CA GLN A 598 22.30 12.38 4.73
C GLN A 598 23.25 11.19 4.96
N VAL A 599 22.69 10.02 5.22
CA VAL A 599 23.44 8.77 5.43
C VAL A 599 23.63 8.03 4.10
N TRP A 600 22.60 8.01 3.23
CA TRP A 600 22.72 7.53 1.85
C TRP A 600 22.01 8.49 0.89
N PRO A 601 22.59 8.77 -0.29
CA PRO A 601 22.10 9.82 -1.19
C PRO A 601 20.94 9.41 -2.10
N GLU A 602 20.70 8.10 -2.29
CA GLU A 602 19.71 7.58 -3.23
C GLU A 602 18.27 7.99 -2.85
N MET A 603 18.01 8.20 -1.56
CA MET A 603 16.71 8.70 -1.09
C MET A 603 16.34 10.05 -1.71
N GLN A 604 17.28 10.99 -1.82
CA GLN A 604 17.01 12.28 -2.48
C GLN A 604 16.66 12.10 -3.95
N THR A 605 17.30 11.16 -4.63
CA THR A 605 16.95 10.82 -6.01
C THR A 605 15.53 10.27 -6.09
N SER A 606 15.17 9.37 -5.18
CA SER A 606 13.81 8.80 -5.11
C SER A 606 12.78 9.88 -4.81
N LEU A 607 13.00 10.71 -3.79
CA LEU A 607 12.10 11.79 -3.41
C LEU A 607 11.89 12.81 -4.54
N SER A 608 12.92 13.06 -5.36
CA SER A 608 12.82 13.96 -6.52
C SER A 608 11.82 13.50 -7.57
N MET A 609 11.54 12.18 -7.67
CA MET A 609 10.52 11.64 -8.58
C MET A 609 9.10 12.10 -8.23
N GLY A 610 8.87 12.49 -6.98
CA GLY A 610 7.61 13.06 -6.50
C GLY A 610 7.67 14.57 -6.28
N GLY A 611 8.83 15.22 -6.48
CA GLY A 611 9.06 16.63 -6.14
C GLY A 611 9.14 16.86 -4.63
N PHE A 612 9.66 15.89 -3.87
CA PHE A 612 9.77 15.90 -2.40
C PHE A 612 11.21 16.03 -1.92
N ASP A 613 12.16 16.17 -2.84
CA ASP A 613 13.58 16.35 -2.55
C ASP A 613 13.89 17.64 -1.77
N GLY A 614 15.11 17.70 -1.28
CA GLY A 614 15.58 18.76 -0.40
C GLY A 614 15.46 18.40 1.08
N PHE A 615 16.23 19.12 1.92
CA PHE A 615 16.30 18.88 3.35
C PHE A 615 15.47 19.92 4.11
N ALA A 616 14.73 19.46 5.11
CA ALA A 616 14.05 20.32 6.06
C ALA A 616 14.97 20.61 7.26
N ASP A 617 15.01 21.88 7.68
CA ASP A 617 15.75 22.31 8.87
C ASP A 617 14.94 22.02 10.15
N TYR A 618 15.58 21.49 11.17
CA TYR A 618 14.96 21.32 12.48
C TYR A 618 14.67 22.67 13.18
N PRO A 619 13.55 22.81 13.88
CA PRO A 619 12.46 21.86 14.04
C PRO A 619 11.53 21.81 12.81
N VAL A 620 11.12 20.63 12.39
CA VAL A 620 10.25 20.45 11.22
C VAL A 620 8.79 20.33 11.67
N THR A 621 7.93 21.22 11.18
CA THR A 621 6.48 21.22 11.45
C THR A 621 5.73 21.69 10.20
N ASP A 622 4.61 21.02 9.86
CA ASP A 622 3.73 21.39 8.74
C ASP A 622 4.50 21.61 7.41
N ASN A 623 5.54 20.83 7.16
CA ASN A 623 6.41 20.97 5.98
C ASN A 623 5.77 20.42 4.70
N ARG A 624 4.65 19.72 4.80
CA ARG A 624 3.93 19.09 3.68
C ARG A 624 2.48 19.56 3.66
N VAL A 625 1.84 19.36 2.50
CA VAL A 625 0.43 19.69 2.28
C VAL A 625 -0.23 18.54 1.56
N SER A 626 -1.40 18.10 2.03
CA SER A 626 -2.24 17.10 1.37
C SER A 626 -2.87 17.63 0.08
N ASP A 627 -3.46 16.75 -0.71
CA ASP A 627 -4.09 17.12 -2.00
C ASP A 627 -5.28 18.09 -1.80
N ASP A 628 -5.91 18.12 -0.61
CA ASP A 628 -6.98 19.05 -0.24
C ASP A 628 -6.48 20.38 0.38
N GLY A 629 -5.17 20.54 0.52
CA GLY A 629 -4.55 21.74 1.05
C GLY A 629 -4.33 21.76 2.57
N THR A 630 -4.56 20.65 3.27
CA THR A 630 -4.33 20.56 4.73
C THR A 630 -2.84 20.38 5.02
N PRO A 631 -2.21 21.23 5.87
CA PRO A 631 -0.81 21.07 6.23
C PRO A 631 -0.60 19.90 7.20
N TYR A 632 0.54 19.22 7.08
CA TYR A 632 0.98 18.14 7.97
C TYR A 632 2.51 18.06 8.05
N THR A 633 3.01 17.40 9.08
CA THR A 633 4.43 17.09 9.19
C THR A 633 4.68 15.72 8.57
N GLY A 634 5.47 15.65 7.49
CA GLY A 634 5.87 14.41 6.81
C GLY A 634 7.39 14.37 6.66
N VAL A 635 8.08 13.59 7.51
CA VAL A 635 9.53 13.61 7.62
C VAL A 635 10.11 12.22 7.68
N VAL A 636 11.16 11.98 6.89
CA VAL A 636 12.07 10.86 7.04
C VAL A 636 13.41 11.34 7.60
N VAL A 637 13.98 10.59 8.54
CA VAL A 637 15.31 10.84 9.08
C VAL A 637 16.13 9.56 8.94
N GLN A 638 17.29 9.67 8.30
CA GLN A 638 18.22 8.57 8.10
C GLN A 638 19.15 8.42 9.31
N TYR A 639 19.45 7.18 9.67
CA TYR A 639 20.38 6.86 10.76
C TYR A 639 21.37 5.77 10.37
N GLN A 640 22.58 5.89 10.88
CA GLN A 640 23.50 4.77 10.97
C GLN A 640 23.22 3.97 12.25
N GLY A 641 23.30 2.65 12.17
CA GLY A 641 23.29 1.80 13.36
C GLY A 641 24.49 2.05 14.25
N ASP A 642 24.40 1.68 15.51
CA ASP A 642 25.50 1.78 16.49
C ASP A 642 26.50 0.60 16.42
N GLY A 643 26.27 -0.35 15.53
CA GLY A 643 27.10 -1.56 15.36
C GLY A 643 26.89 -2.62 16.46
N ILE A 644 25.95 -2.41 17.38
CA ILE A 644 25.61 -3.37 18.44
C ILE A 644 24.39 -4.19 18.03
N TYR A 645 23.36 -3.52 17.53
CA TYR A 645 22.09 -4.13 17.12
C TYR A 645 21.78 -3.82 15.66
N ASP A 646 20.98 -4.69 15.04
CA ASP A 646 20.51 -4.49 13.67
C ASP A 646 19.80 -3.14 13.53
N PRO A 647 20.15 -2.31 12.53
CA PRO A 647 19.46 -1.05 12.27
C PRO A 647 17.94 -1.17 12.02
N HIS A 648 17.44 -2.37 11.80
CA HIS A 648 16.01 -2.67 11.81
C HIS A 648 15.30 -2.27 13.13
N GLY A 649 16.05 -2.24 14.24
CA GLY A 649 15.55 -1.91 15.57
C GLY A 649 15.98 -0.53 16.10
N ILE A 650 16.33 0.44 15.23
CA ILE A 650 16.85 1.76 15.67
C ILE A 650 15.93 2.50 16.64
N TYR A 651 14.62 2.28 16.57
CA TYR A 651 13.62 2.94 17.45
C TYR A 651 13.82 2.61 18.93
N GLY A 652 14.23 1.39 19.25
CA GLY A 652 14.56 0.93 20.60
C GLY A 652 16.05 1.09 20.94
N GLN A 653 16.92 1.20 19.91
CA GLN A 653 18.37 1.20 20.06
C GLN A 653 18.97 2.60 20.21
N LEU A 654 18.50 3.60 19.45
CA LEU A 654 19.09 4.92 19.39
C LEU A 654 18.32 5.94 20.23
N ASP A 655 18.99 6.57 21.19
CA ASP A 655 18.40 7.64 22.03
C ASP A 655 17.91 8.82 21.19
N ALA A 656 18.61 9.13 20.09
CA ALA A 656 18.22 10.15 19.12
C ALA A 656 16.81 9.88 18.54
N VAL A 657 16.52 8.63 18.15
CA VAL A 657 15.22 8.22 17.62
C VAL A 657 14.15 8.25 18.71
N LYS A 658 14.49 7.77 19.93
CA LYS A 658 13.61 7.81 21.11
C LYS A 658 13.20 9.25 21.44
N HIS A 659 14.14 10.17 21.49
CA HIS A 659 13.87 11.59 21.70
C HIS A 659 12.94 12.16 20.61
N GLN A 660 13.22 11.85 19.35
CA GLN A 660 12.44 12.43 18.25
C GLN A 660 10.99 11.95 18.24
N TYR A 661 10.72 10.62 18.41
CA TYR A 661 9.32 10.18 18.43
C TYR A 661 8.57 10.59 19.71
N GLY A 662 9.26 10.65 20.86
CA GLY A 662 8.70 11.18 22.08
C GLY A 662 8.25 12.63 21.91
N CYS A 663 9.14 13.47 21.37
CA CYS A 663 8.84 14.88 21.09
C CYS A 663 7.81 15.08 19.97
N PHE A 664 7.82 14.22 18.95
CA PHE A 664 6.82 14.27 17.89
C PHE A 664 5.40 14.11 18.44
N PHE A 665 5.19 13.13 19.29
CA PHE A 665 3.90 12.91 19.94
C PHE A 665 3.57 13.98 20.99
N GLU A 666 4.54 14.39 21.81
CA GLU A 666 4.33 15.45 22.83
C GLU A 666 3.92 16.78 22.19
N THR A 667 4.58 17.18 21.12
CA THR A 667 4.24 18.44 20.43
C THR A 667 2.85 18.36 19.82
N TYR A 668 2.46 17.19 19.28
CA TYR A 668 1.08 16.98 18.81
C TYR A 668 0.07 17.13 19.96
N LEU A 669 0.31 16.47 21.09
CA LEU A 669 -0.57 16.56 22.27
C LEU A 669 -0.75 18.03 22.74
N LYS A 670 0.35 18.80 22.76
CA LYS A 670 0.34 20.17 23.28
C LYS A 670 -0.22 21.22 22.32
N THR A 671 -0.06 21.02 21.02
CA THR A 671 -0.31 22.06 20.02
C THR A 671 -1.26 21.64 18.90
N GLY A 672 -1.60 20.35 18.79
CA GLY A 672 -2.29 19.79 17.64
C GLY A 672 -1.42 19.66 16.39
N LYS A 673 -0.10 19.90 16.50
CA LYS A 673 0.87 19.84 15.41
C LYS A 673 2.08 19.03 15.85
N ALA A 674 2.33 17.92 15.16
CA ALA A 674 3.53 17.15 15.43
C ALA A 674 4.78 17.85 14.90
N THR A 675 5.85 17.83 15.67
CA THR A 675 7.12 18.46 15.30
C THR A 675 8.26 17.46 15.43
N VAL A 676 9.04 17.26 14.37
CA VAL A 676 10.29 16.52 14.44
C VAL A 676 11.40 17.46 14.88
N ARG A 677 12.00 17.18 16.04
CA ARG A 677 13.07 17.97 16.65
C ARG A 677 14.43 17.47 16.20
N ALA A 678 15.46 18.29 16.40
CA ALA A 678 16.84 17.81 16.29
C ALA A 678 17.05 16.62 17.24
N PRO A 679 17.83 15.60 16.82
CA PRO A 679 18.08 14.44 17.69
C PRO A 679 18.90 14.85 18.91
N GLU A 680 18.46 14.40 20.08
CA GLU A 680 19.14 14.62 21.37
C GLU A 680 19.08 13.34 22.22
N THR A 681 19.45 13.41 23.51
CA THR A 681 19.30 12.30 24.44
C THR A 681 17.83 12.14 24.84
N ILE A 682 17.46 10.92 25.24
CA ILE A 682 16.07 10.50 25.47
C ILE A 682 15.25 11.42 26.39
N ASP A 683 15.90 12.00 27.43
CA ASP A 683 15.22 12.84 28.42
C ASP A 683 15.40 14.34 28.14
N SER A 684 15.92 14.73 26.99
CA SER A 684 16.03 16.14 26.61
C SER A 684 14.64 16.75 26.36
N PRO A 685 14.42 18.02 26.75
CA PRO A 685 13.12 18.65 26.57
C PRO A 685 12.81 18.88 25.08
N CYS A 686 11.54 18.78 24.75
CA CYS A 686 11.02 19.01 23.39
C CYS A 686 10.88 20.51 23.05
N GLN A 687 11.90 21.33 23.35
CA GLN A 687 11.84 22.80 23.17
C GLN A 687 12.45 23.26 21.85
#